data_0f9e3daa25b69b5e4fb368406d0bace9
#
_entry.id   0f9e3daa25b69b5e4fb368406d0bace9
#
_cell.length_a   1.000
_cell.length_b   1.000
_cell.length_c   1.000
_cell.angle_alpha   90.00
_cell.angle_beta   90.00
_cell.angle_gamma   90.00
#
_symmetry.space_group_name_H-M   'P 1'
#
loop_
_entity.id
_entity.type
_entity.pdbx_description
1 polymer ?
#
loop_
_entity_poly.entity_id
_entity_poly.type
_entity_poly.pdbx_seq_one_letter_code
_entity_poly.pdbx_strand_id
1 'polypeptide(L)'
;MTEKLWFDLETKSPVPITNGSHAYAEKAEIMLWAYAIDDSEPRVWDKINNTFNYLDELSDEWVEVPLPVGAMPPDLDEAIDDTGAEAWGHNAGMFDFVVIDKTEPAISKRIPTERRRDTMVQAYAHSLPGALDKLGEILKLHDDDRKLGDGKKLIRLFCIPKPDGTYNDKKSHPVEWQRFIVYAARDITTMRKAHQVMPKWNYKTGKQVQLWHLHLKMNYGGVCIDQELAAKAVEAAEKAKREMAKRTQEITEGDVMATTQRDALLAWILEAHGVELPDMKADTLERRLEDPELPDAVKELLRIRLRASMNSASKYKTALRIVSSDGRFRGGSQFRGAGRTGRTGHRQMQYGNMPRPAYSWKFIEAGIAAIKAGCLDMVVDNEMEMLASSVRGVIVAEPGHKLCVADLSNIEGRFAAWLAGEEWKLEAFRDYDTIIPGQFDKKGKPARKGLDLYVRAYMASFNVDRLSDDPHEFYLQRQIGKVEELMFQYGGGVGAWITGAATYGIDLVAMADAVYDTIDPDVLEEARSFLHWLYAQVDEKHDKMIAKADGDAVKLASIAASREAAKVKARFGLTEKVFVVCDALKRLWRAAHPRISSYWKELEDVVRDAIANPGVTFRARKCLVRRDGSWLRISLPSGRALCYPGIHLTKDGSIAYTGQNTYSRAWGEVRTYGGKIFENLVQAGANDQFMEVLPRLDAEGYLDIGGADVHDEWICETQDTGVWNAQRLAEIMVSRLDWNEGLPLAAAGFETYRYHKED
;
A
#
# COMPACT_ATOMS: atom_id res chain seq x y z
N MET A 1 41.01 -5.13 -8.91
CA MET A 1 39.99 -4.43 -8.08
C MET A 1 38.66 -5.06 -8.41
N THR A 2 37.99 -5.60 -7.41
CA THR A 2 36.65 -6.19 -7.53
C THR A 2 35.64 -5.05 -7.73
N GLU A 3 34.74 -5.13 -8.72
CA GLU A 3 33.66 -4.14 -8.87
C GLU A 3 32.41 -4.56 -8.08
N LYS A 4 32.10 -5.87 -8.10
CA LYS A 4 30.88 -6.40 -7.49
C LYS A 4 31.13 -7.72 -6.79
N LEU A 5 30.68 -7.79 -5.54
CA LEU A 5 30.53 -9.03 -4.80
C LEU A 5 29.03 -9.40 -4.79
N TRP A 6 28.64 -10.44 -5.52
CA TRP A 6 27.30 -11.02 -5.49
C TRP A 6 27.20 -12.04 -4.36
N PHE A 7 26.14 -12.03 -3.59
CA PHE A 7 25.97 -13.02 -2.53
C PHE A 7 24.50 -13.31 -2.20
N ASP A 8 24.25 -14.48 -1.63
CA ASP A 8 22.99 -14.95 -1.10
C ASP A 8 23.23 -15.88 0.07
N LEU A 9 22.37 -15.88 1.07
CA LEU A 9 22.54 -16.65 2.30
C LEU A 9 21.43 -17.68 2.46
N GLU A 10 21.83 -18.91 2.78
CA GLU A 10 20.91 -19.91 3.29
C GLU A 10 21.10 -20.06 4.81
N THR A 11 20.01 -19.88 5.54
CA THR A 11 20.06 -19.72 7.00
C THR A 11 19.04 -20.61 7.69
N LYS A 12 19.27 -20.92 8.97
CA LYS A 12 18.30 -21.55 9.86
C LYS A 12 18.11 -20.73 11.13
N SER A 13 16.93 -20.78 11.73
CA SER A 13 16.64 -20.12 13.02
C SER A 13 15.49 -20.85 13.72
N PRO A 14 15.52 -20.98 15.05
CA PRO A 14 14.34 -21.45 15.81
C PRO A 14 13.19 -20.44 15.78
N VAL A 15 13.45 -19.19 15.43
CA VAL A 15 12.41 -18.15 15.24
C VAL A 15 11.89 -18.24 13.82
N PRO A 16 10.57 -18.43 13.61
CA PRO A 16 9.99 -18.46 12.26
C PRO A 16 10.22 -17.16 11.50
N ILE A 17 10.55 -17.23 10.22
CA ILE A 17 10.72 -16.03 9.36
C ILE A 17 9.45 -15.18 9.28
N THR A 18 8.28 -15.75 9.54
CA THR A 18 7.00 -15.04 9.64
C THR A 18 6.96 -14.04 10.79
N ASN A 19 7.90 -14.11 11.73
CA ASN A 19 8.09 -13.14 12.80
C ASN A 19 8.88 -11.90 12.36
N GLY A 20 9.30 -11.84 11.08
CA GLY A 20 10.12 -10.77 10.52
C GLY A 20 11.61 -11.11 10.55
N SER A 21 12.34 -10.53 9.58
CA SER A 21 13.76 -10.83 9.39
C SER A 21 14.65 -10.43 10.58
N HIS A 22 14.32 -9.32 11.25
CA HIS A 22 15.10 -8.86 12.40
C HIS A 22 14.97 -9.78 13.62
N ALA A 23 13.75 -10.18 13.98
CA ALA A 23 13.53 -11.14 15.07
C ALA A 23 14.09 -12.53 14.72
N TYR A 24 13.98 -12.95 13.47
CA TYR A 24 14.59 -14.18 12.94
C TYR A 24 16.11 -14.16 13.08
N ALA A 25 16.75 -13.05 12.68
CA ALA A 25 18.21 -12.89 12.64
C ALA A 25 18.86 -12.92 14.02
N GLU A 26 18.15 -12.54 15.09
CA GLU A 26 18.68 -12.60 16.46
C GLU A 26 19.13 -14.01 16.90
N LYS A 27 18.57 -15.05 16.28
CA LYS A 27 18.88 -16.45 16.57
C LYS A 27 19.22 -17.27 15.30
N ALA A 28 19.51 -16.58 14.22
CA ALA A 28 19.85 -17.23 12.96
C ALA A 28 21.29 -17.76 12.98
N GLU A 29 21.52 -18.79 12.17
CA GLU A 29 22.84 -19.33 11.84
C GLU A 29 22.94 -19.40 10.30
N ILE A 30 24.03 -18.86 9.75
CA ILE A 30 24.32 -18.97 8.31
C ILE A 30 24.84 -20.36 8.03
N MET A 31 24.15 -21.10 7.18
CA MET A 31 24.57 -22.45 6.76
C MET A 31 25.42 -22.40 5.51
N LEU A 32 24.88 -21.76 4.45
CA LEU A 32 25.57 -21.58 3.17
C LEU A 32 25.67 -20.09 2.86
N TRP A 33 26.83 -19.71 2.33
CA TRP A 33 27.07 -18.39 1.76
C TRP A 33 27.48 -18.58 0.30
N ALA A 34 26.51 -18.45 -0.59
CA ALA A 34 26.77 -18.43 -2.02
C ALA A 34 27.30 -17.06 -2.44
N TYR A 35 28.29 -17.02 -3.34
CA TYR A 35 28.85 -15.77 -3.84
C TYR A 35 29.44 -15.90 -5.23
N ALA A 36 29.62 -14.78 -5.90
CA ALA A 36 30.41 -14.63 -7.12
C ALA A 36 31.11 -13.27 -7.12
N ILE A 37 32.29 -13.22 -7.66
CA ILE A 37 33.09 -12.01 -7.80
C ILE A 37 33.02 -11.57 -9.27
N ASP A 38 32.49 -10.37 -9.52
CA ASP A 38 32.23 -9.82 -10.85
C ASP A 38 31.46 -10.81 -11.74
N ASP A 39 32.04 -11.30 -12.81
CA ASP A 39 31.45 -12.26 -13.75
C ASP A 39 31.93 -13.70 -13.53
N SER A 40 32.66 -14.00 -12.42
CA SER A 40 33.11 -15.35 -12.11
C SER A 40 31.95 -16.33 -11.87
N GLU A 41 32.22 -17.65 -12.03
CA GLU A 41 31.23 -18.66 -11.69
C GLU A 41 30.88 -18.64 -10.18
N PRO A 42 29.62 -18.88 -9.82
CA PRO A 42 29.18 -18.90 -8.43
C PRO A 42 29.88 -20.00 -7.61
N ARG A 43 30.21 -19.64 -6.39
CA ARG A 43 30.87 -20.49 -5.39
C ARG A 43 30.04 -20.51 -4.12
N VAL A 44 30.19 -21.55 -3.31
CA VAL A 44 29.42 -21.70 -2.07
C VAL A 44 30.34 -22.06 -0.91
N TRP A 45 30.41 -21.18 0.09
CA TRP A 45 31.00 -21.50 1.36
C TRP A 45 29.96 -22.23 2.22
N ASP A 46 30.15 -23.52 2.44
CA ASP A 46 29.41 -24.32 3.41
C ASP A 46 30.02 -24.10 4.80
N LYS A 47 29.49 -23.12 5.50
CA LYS A 47 30.02 -22.64 6.77
C LYS A 47 29.88 -23.69 7.88
N ILE A 48 28.80 -24.46 7.84
CA ILE A 48 28.52 -25.52 8.84
C ILE A 48 29.51 -26.67 8.72
N ASN A 49 29.84 -27.09 7.49
CA ASN A 49 30.73 -28.22 7.24
C ASN A 49 32.17 -27.79 7.01
N ASN A 50 32.48 -26.49 7.05
CA ASN A 50 33.80 -25.92 6.79
C ASN A 50 34.38 -26.38 5.44
N THR A 51 33.58 -26.25 4.38
CA THR A 51 33.99 -26.58 3.02
C THR A 51 33.70 -25.44 2.07
N PHE A 52 34.44 -25.42 0.98
CA PHE A 52 34.29 -24.52 -0.12
C PHE A 52 33.90 -25.31 -1.37
N ASN A 53 32.85 -24.91 -2.03
CA ASN A 53 32.26 -25.66 -3.16
C ASN A 53 32.24 -24.77 -4.40
N TYR A 54 32.71 -25.30 -5.53
CA TYR A 54 32.70 -24.64 -6.82
C TYR A 54 32.43 -25.63 -7.95
N LEU A 55 31.94 -25.14 -9.09
CA LEU A 55 31.79 -25.92 -10.30
C LEU A 55 33.11 -25.96 -11.03
N ASP A 56 33.68 -27.14 -11.28
CA ASP A 56 34.87 -27.31 -12.09
C ASP A 56 34.48 -27.25 -13.58
N GLU A 57 34.99 -26.24 -14.29
CA GLU A 57 34.68 -25.98 -15.70
C GLU A 57 35.13 -27.10 -16.64
N LEU A 58 36.11 -27.94 -16.24
CA LEU A 58 36.62 -29.00 -17.08
C LEU A 58 35.80 -30.29 -16.96
N SER A 59 35.35 -30.61 -15.79
CA SER A 59 34.58 -31.82 -15.52
C SER A 59 33.07 -31.62 -15.50
N ASP A 60 32.60 -30.35 -15.40
CA ASP A 60 31.21 -29.95 -15.16
C ASP A 60 30.63 -30.57 -13.85
N GLU A 61 31.52 -30.82 -12.87
CA GLU A 61 31.15 -31.39 -11.57
C GLU A 61 31.43 -30.41 -10.43
N TRP A 62 30.62 -30.49 -9.36
CA TRP A 62 30.82 -29.72 -8.15
C TRP A 62 31.93 -30.35 -7.31
N VAL A 63 32.99 -29.56 -7.08
CA VAL A 63 34.14 -29.93 -6.25
C VAL A 63 34.00 -29.34 -4.85
N GLU A 64 34.23 -30.17 -3.84
CA GLU A 64 34.25 -29.75 -2.44
C GLU A 64 35.69 -29.76 -1.91
N VAL A 65 36.11 -28.60 -1.37
CA VAL A 65 37.45 -28.41 -0.79
C VAL A 65 37.32 -28.13 0.70
N PRO A 66 37.94 -28.89 1.59
CA PRO A 66 37.96 -28.63 3.03
C PRO A 66 38.62 -27.26 3.36
N LEU A 67 38.04 -26.57 4.31
CA LEU A 67 38.63 -25.36 4.92
C LEU A 67 38.96 -25.60 6.40
N PRO A 68 39.93 -24.89 6.97
CA PRO A 68 40.12 -24.86 8.42
C PRO A 68 38.81 -24.41 9.11
N VAL A 69 38.54 -24.93 10.29
CA VAL A 69 37.34 -24.63 11.07
C VAL A 69 37.19 -23.12 11.27
N GLY A 70 36.08 -22.54 10.82
CA GLY A 70 35.79 -21.11 10.92
C GLY A 70 36.51 -20.24 9.90
N ALA A 71 37.30 -20.80 8.98
CA ALA A 71 37.98 -20.03 7.94
C ALA A 71 37.00 -19.68 6.82
N MET A 72 37.07 -18.43 6.36
CA MET A 72 36.39 -17.96 5.15
C MET A 72 37.21 -18.34 3.90
N PRO A 73 36.60 -18.59 2.73
CA PRO A 73 37.36 -18.70 1.49
C PRO A 73 38.19 -17.45 1.23
N PRO A 74 39.51 -17.57 0.90
CA PRO A 74 40.40 -16.42 0.79
C PRO A 74 39.95 -15.37 -0.22
N ASP A 75 39.41 -15.78 -1.35
CA ASP A 75 38.88 -14.90 -2.40
C ASP A 75 37.61 -14.11 -1.96
N LEU A 76 36.76 -14.73 -1.16
CA LEU A 76 35.62 -14.04 -0.52
C LEU A 76 36.11 -13.00 0.51
N ASP A 77 37.09 -13.38 1.28
CA ASP A 77 37.69 -12.50 2.29
C ASP A 77 38.35 -11.26 1.65
N GLU A 78 39.09 -11.44 0.56
CA GLU A 78 39.71 -10.37 -0.24
C GLU A 78 38.61 -9.48 -0.88
N ALA A 79 37.54 -10.05 -1.44
CA ALA A 79 36.45 -9.30 -2.05
C ALA A 79 35.65 -8.48 -1.03
N ILE A 80 35.50 -8.97 0.20
CA ILE A 80 34.89 -8.23 1.31
C ILE A 80 35.79 -7.07 1.74
N ASP A 81 37.11 -7.25 1.75
CA ASP A 81 38.07 -6.21 2.11
C ASP A 81 38.27 -5.14 1.02
N ASP A 82 37.94 -5.44 -0.24
CA ASP A 82 37.99 -4.44 -1.31
C ASP A 82 36.93 -3.37 -1.09
N THR A 83 37.34 -2.23 -0.53
CA THR A 83 36.45 -1.11 -0.18
C THR A 83 35.75 -0.48 -1.40
N GLY A 84 36.23 -0.71 -2.61
CA GLY A 84 35.63 -0.27 -3.87
C GLY A 84 34.50 -1.18 -4.37
N ALA A 85 34.45 -2.43 -3.92
CA ALA A 85 33.48 -3.41 -4.37
C ALA A 85 32.07 -3.15 -3.80
N GLU A 86 31.06 -3.14 -4.67
CA GLU A 86 29.66 -3.12 -4.26
C GLU A 86 29.21 -4.53 -3.85
N ALA A 87 28.52 -4.66 -2.73
CA ALA A 87 27.94 -5.93 -2.24
C ALA A 87 26.46 -6.04 -2.69
N TRP A 88 26.20 -6.96 -3.59
CA TRP A 88 24.89 -7.17 -4.23
C TRP A 88 24.19 -8.42 -3.74
N GLY A 89 22.93 -8.29 -3.32
CA GLY A 89 22.05 -9.40 -3.02
C GLY A 89 20.65 -9.19 -3.61
N HIS A 90 19.73 -10.13 -3.35
CA HIS A 90 18.32 -10.01 -3.74
C HIS A 90 17.43 -10.06 -2.50
N ASN A 91 16.67 -9.00 -2.21
CA ASN A 91 16.00 -8.77 -0.93
C ASN A 91 16.99 -8.64 0.25
N ALA A 92 18.24 -8.35 -0.07
CA ALA A 92 19.33 -8.37 0.89
C ALA A 92 19.18 -7.28 1.96
N GLY A 93 18.66 -6.11 1.61
CA GLY A 93 18.36 -5.05 2.58
C GLY A 93 17.32 -5.45 3.62
N MET A 94 16.45 -6.39 3.32
CA MET A 94 15.41 -6.84 4.23
C MET A 94 15.71 -8.22 4.86
N PHE A 95 16.77 -8.91 4.42
CA PHE A 95 17.10 -10.24 4.93
C PHE A 95 18.61 -10.44 5.11
N ASP A 96 19.39 -10.61 4.05
CA ASP A 96 20.77 -11.06 4.14
C ASP A 96 21.67 -10.10 4.94
N PHE A 97 21.59 -8.80 4.67
CA PHE A 97 22.34 -7.80 5.46
C PHE A 97 21.88 -7.77 6.92
N VAL A 98 20.59 -7.99 7.18
CA VAL A 98 20.06 -8.06 8.56
C VAL A 98 20.65 -9.27 9.29
N VAL A 99 20.75 -10.42 8.61
CA VAL A 99 21.39 -11.61 9.18
C VAL A 99 22.87 -11.36 9.42
N ILE A 100 23.62 -10.86 8.43
CA ILE A 100 25.05 -10.55 8.57
C ILE A 100 25.28 -9.56 9.72
N ASP A 101 24.49 -8.49 9.82
CA ASP A 101 24.60 -7.48 10.86
C ASP A 101 24.45 -8.07 12.28
N LYS A 102 23.63 -9.11 12.42
CA LYS A 102 23.34 -9.77 13.72
C LYS A 102 24.27 -10.92 14.02
N THR A 103 24.62 -11.75 13.03
CA THR A 103 25.36 -12.99 13.24
C THR A 103 26.85 -12.87 12.99
N GLU A 104 27.26 -11.93 12.11
CA GLU A 104 28.65 -11.73 11.67
C GLU A 104 29.07 -10.24 11.76
N PRO A 105 29.06 -9.62 12.95
CA PRO A 105 29.28 -8.18 13.07
C PRO A 105 30.69 -7.73 12.61
N ALA A 106 31.66 -8.63 12.59
CA ALA A 106 32.99 -8.35 12.05
C ALA A 106 32.98 -8.20 10.54
N ILE A 107 32.23 -9.07 9.84
CA ILE A 107 32.02 -9.00 8.38
C ILE A 107 31.13 -7.80 8.04
N SER A 108 30.05 -7.57 8.79
CA SER A 108 29.15 -6.43 8.60
C SER A 108 29.88 -5.09 8.55
N LYS A 109 30.84 -4.88 9.44
CA LYS A 109 31.67 -3.65 9.49
C LYS A 109 32.51 -3.44 8.24
N ARG A 110 32.88 -4.51 7.54
CA ARG A 110 33.63 -4.47 6.29
C ARG A 110 32.72 -4.24 5.06
N ILE A 111 31.39 -4.40 5.22
CA ILE A 111 30.37 -4.13 4.18
C ILE A 111 29.46 -3.00 4.70
N PRO A 112 29.95 -1.76 4.78
CA PRO A 112 29.12 -0.64 5.24
C PRO A 112 27.96 -0.36 4.29
N THR A 113 26.97 0.37 4.77
CA THR A 113 25.69 0.59 4.05
C THR A 113 25.90 1.17 2.64
N GLU A 114 26.90 2.01 2.46
CA GLU A 114 27.22 2.66 1.19
C GLU A 114 27.61 1.67 0.09
N ARG A 115 28.17 0.51 0.45
CA ARG A 115 28.53 -0.58 -0.47
C ARG A 115 27.33 -1.50 -0.79
N ARG A 116 26.29 -1.49 0.03
CA ARG A 116 25.14 -2.41 -0.08
C ARG A 116 24.29 -2.10 -1.29
N ARG A 117 23.88 -3.13 -2.03
CA ARG A 117 22.99 -3.05 -3.19
C ARG A 117 21.96 -4.17 -3.14
N ASP A 118 20.81 -3.94 -3.77
CA ASP A 118 19.70 -4.89 -3.76
C ASP A 118 18.99 -4.93 -5.11
N THR A 119 19.02 -6.08 -5.76
CA THR A 119 18.38 -6.28 -7.08
C THR A 119 16.85 -6.28 -6.99
N MET A 120 16.25 -6.58 -5.83
CA MET A 120 14.82 -6.41 -5.63
C MET A 120 14.41 -4.93 -5.57
N VAL A 121 15.25 -4.08 -4.96
CA VAL A 121 15.04 -2.62 -4.98
C VAL A 121 15.15 -2.07 -6.40
N GLN A 122 16.11 -2.58 -7.18
CA GLN A 122 16.20 -2.24 -8.61
C GLN A 122 14.94 -2.68 -9.37
N ALA A 123 14.41 -3.89 -9.11
CA ALA A 123 13.19 -4.38 -9.71
C ALA A 123 11.99 -3.47 -9.39
N TYR A 124 11.79 -3.13 -8.12
CA TYR A 124 10.71 -2.24 -7.69
C TYR A 124 10.83 -0.83 -8.29
N ALA A 125 12.05 -0.31 -8.41
CA ALA A 125 12.29 0.97 -9.06
C ALA A 125 11.84 0.99 -10.54
N HIS A 126 11.68 -0.16 -11.16
CA HIS A 126 11.24 -0.33 -12.56
C HIS A 126 9.87 -1.01 -12.69
N SER A 127 9.06 -1.02 -11.62
CA SER A 127 7.70 -1.60 -11.60
C SER A 127 7.66 -3.10 -11.89
N LEU A 128 8.71 -3.82 -11.56
CA LEU A 128 8.83 -5.28 -11.66
C LEU A 128 8.49 -5.97 -10.32
N PRO A 129 8.21 -7.28 -10.32
CA PRO A 129 7.98 -8.00 -9.07
C PRO A 129 9.26 -8.17 -8.26
N GLY A 130 9.11 -8.29 -6.93
CA GLY A 130 10.24 -8.52 -6.03
C GLY A 130 10.66 -9.99 -5.89
N ALA A 131 9.85 -10.96 -6.31
CA ALA A 131 10.21 -12.37 -6.20
C ALA A 131 11.13 -12.79 -7.35
N LEU A 132 12.30 -13.35 -7.03
CA LEU A 132 13.35 -13.65 -8.01
C LEU A 132 12.89 -14.66 -9.08
N ASP A 133 12.11 -15.67 -8.71
CA ASP A 133 11.51 -16.63 -9.63
C ASP A 133 10.59 -15.95 -10.65
N LYS A 134 9.70 -15.05 -10.19
CA LYS A 134 8.80 -14.28 -11.05
C LYS A 134 9.54 -13.25 -11.90
N LEU A 135 10.58 -12.66 -11.34
CA LEU A 135 11.43 -11.73 -12.06
C LEU A 135 12.10 -12.41 -13.25
N GLY A 136 12.67 -13.61 -13.06
CA GLY A 136 13.27 -14.41 -14.10
C GLY A 136 12.28 -14.80 -15.22
N GLU A 137 11.05 -15.18 -14.87
CA GLU A 137 9.97 -15.46 -15.83
C GLU A 137 9.62 -14.23 -16.69
N ILE A 138 9.43 -13.07 -16.05
CA ILE A 138 8.99 -11.83 -16.73
C ILE A 138 10.11 -11.26 -17.62
N LEU A 139 11.35 -11.33 -17.16
CA LEU A 139 12.52 -10.91 -17.94
C LEU A 139 12.90 -11.91 -19.03
N LYS A 140 12.21 -13.07 -19.07
CA LYS A 140 12.45 -14.16 -20.04
C LYS A 140 13.89 -14.65 -20.04
N LEU A 141 14.44 -14.84 -18.83
CA LEU A 141 15.75 -15.44 -18.68
C LEU A 141 15.72 -16.87 -19.23
N HIS A 142 16.85 -17.35 -19.74
CA HIS A 142 16.99 -18.74 -20.16
C HIS A 142 16.70 -19.71 -19.00
N ASP A 143 16.21 -20.90 -19.27
CA ASP A 143 15.83 -21.84 -18.20
C ASP A 143 17.03 -22.24 -17.32
N ASP A 144 18.23 -22.31 -17.91
CA ASP A 144 19.47 -22.55 -17.16
C ASP A 144 19.89 -21.38 -16.27
N ASP A 145 19.39 -20.19 -16.51
CA ASP A 145 19.65 -18.98 -15.72
C ASP A 145 18.56 -18.73 -14.66
N ARG A 146 17.49 -19.52 -14.63
CA ARG A 146 16.38 -19.35 -13.70
C ARG A 146 16.59 -20.10 -12.39
N LYS A 147 15.92 -19.60 -11.36
CA LYS A 147 15.85 -20.23 -10.04
C LYS A 147 15.29 -21.65 -10.13
N LEU A 148 15.91 -22.60 -9.39
CA LEU A 148 15.47 -23.99 -9.36
C LEU A 148 14.10 -24.13 -8.69
N GLY A 149 13.22 -24.95 -9.28
CA GLY A 149 11.83 -25.12 -8.84
C GLY A 149 11.65 -25.88 -7.51
N ASP A 150 12.65 -26.64 -7.08
CA ASP A 150 12.61 -27.46 -5.86
C ASP A 150 13.15 -26.74 -4.60
N GLY A 151 13.61 -25.49 -4.74
CA GLY A 151 14.17 -24.70 -3.63
C GLY A 151 13.31 -24.64 -2.38
N LYS A 152 11.97 -24.52 -2.53
CA LYS A 152 11.05 -24.55 -1.39
C LYS A 152 11.08 -25.86 -0.59
N LYS A 153 11.40 -26.98 -1.24
CA LYS A 153 11.53 -28.28 -0.56
C LYS A 153 12.85 -28.36 0.21
N LEU A 154 13.93 -27.85 -0.38
CA LEU A 154 15.26 -27.81 0.24
C LEU A 154 15.27 -26.86 1.45
N ILE A 155 14.69 -25.67 1.32
CA ILE A 155 14.51 -24.74 2.44
C ILE A 155 13.71 -25.39 3.57
N ARG A 156 12.60 -26.07 3.28
CA ARG A 156 11.83 -26.79 4.31
C ARG A 156 12.63 -27.89 4.98
N LEU A 157 13.49 -28.59 4.22
CA LEU A 157 14.27 -29.70 4.72
C LEU A 157 15.37 -29.26 5.68
N PHE A 158 16.06 -28.15 5.38
CA PHE A 158 17.27 -27.75 6.10
C PHE A 158 17.11 -26.51 6.96
N CYS A 159 16.28 -25.53 6.54
CA CYS A 159 16.17 -24.23 7.21
C CYS A 159 15.09 -24.20 8.29
N ILE A 160 14.12 -25.13 8.28
CA ILE A 160 13.02 -25.17 9.24
C ILE A 160 13.27 -26.29 10.26
N PRO A 161 13.20 -25.98 11.58
CA PRO A 161 13.41 -27.00 12.61
C PRO A 161 12.29 -28.06 12.57
N LYS A 162 12.65 -29.29 12.91
CA LYS A 162 11.70 -30.38 13.18
C LYS A 162 10.91 -30.12 14.47
N PRO A 163 9.82 -30.84 14.73
CA PRO A 163 9.05 -30.68 15.97
C PRO A 163 9.85 -30.85 17.27
N ASP A 164 10.96 -31.61 17.21
CA ASP A 164 11.89 -31.80 18.34
C ASP A 164 12.94 -30.69 18.46
N GLY A 165 12.88 -29.66 17.61
CA GLY A 165 13.82 -28.55 17.59
C GLY A 165 15.14 -28.81 16.85
N THR A 166 15.35 -30.03 16.33
CA THR A 166 16.55 -30.39 15.55
C THR A 166 16.39 -30.04 14.08
N TYR A 167 17.50 -30.03 13.33
CA TYR A 167 17.55 -29.79 11.90
C TYR A 167 18.09 -31.00 11.16
N ASN A 168 17.71 -31.15 9.90
CA ASN A 168 18.42 -32.04 8.99
C ASN A 168 19.75 -31.38 8.58
N ASP A 169 20.71 -32.20 8.22
CA ASP A 169 22.06 -31.81 7.87
C ASP A 169 22.63 -32.64 6.70
N LYS A 170 23.86 -32.36 6.29
CA LYS A 170 24.58 -33.08 5.26
C LYS A 170 24.74 -34.56 5.57
N LYS A 171 24.89 -34.96 6.87
CA LYS A 171 25.06 -36.36 7.26
C LYS A 171 23.77 -37.13 7.09
N SER A 172 22.66 -36.54 7.45
CA SER A 172 21.33 -37.16 7.33
C SER A 172 20.79 -37.19 5.90
N HIS A 173 21.13 -36.19 5.07
CA HIS A 173 20.63 -36.00 3.72
C HIS A 173 21.72 -35.51 2.75
N PRO A 174 22.73 -36.32 2.45
CA PRO A 174 23.91 -35.88 1.69
C PRO A 174 23.59 -35.50 0.24
N VAL A 175 22.68 -36.19 -0.42
CA VAL A 175 22.28 -35.90 -1.81
C VAL A 175 21.50 -34.57 -1.89
N GLU A 176 20.54 -34.40 -0.99
CA GLU A 176 19.75 -33.15 -0.93
C GLU A 176 20.61 -31.98 -0.49
N TRP A 177 21.66 -32.17 0.34
CA TRP A 177 22.60 -31.12 0.72
C TRP A 177 23.41 -30.66 -0.48
N GLN A 178 23.88 -31.55 -1.32
CA GLN A 178 24.56 -31.19 -2.56
C GLN A 178 23.64 -30.39 -3.50
N ARG A 179 22.36 -30.79 -3.62
CA ARG A 179 21.36 -30.01 -4.37
C ARG A 179 21.11 -28.65 -3.76
N PHE A 180 21.19 -28.52 -2.43
CA PHE A 180 21.02 -27.26 -1.74
C PHE A 180 22.18 -26.29 -2.03
N ILE A 181 23.43 -26.79 -2.13
CA ILE A 181 24.60 -26.03 -2.59
C ILE A 181 24.38 -25.51 -4.02
N VAL A 182 23.96 -26.38 -4.94
CA VAL A 182 23.66 -26.01 -6.33
C VAL A 182 22.51 -24.99 -6.40
N TYR A 183 21.50 -25.13 -5.56
CA TYR A 183 20.39 -24.20 -5.47
C TYR A 183 20.87 -22.79 -5.03
N ALA A 184 21.68 -22.69 -3.98
CA ALA A 184 22.23 -21.42 -3.51
C ALA A 184 23.07 -20.73 -4.58
N ALA A 185 23.93 -21.47 -5.29
CA ALA A 185 24.72 -20.96 -6.41
C ALA A 185 23.84 -20.46 -7.57
N ARG A 186 22.72 -21.15 -7.84
CA ARG A 186 21.79 -20.77 -8.90
C ARG A 186 21.08 -19.45 -8.60
N ASP A 187 20.79 -19.13 -7.34
CA ASP A 187 20.19 -17.85 -6.96
C ASP A 187 21.13 -16.68 -7.31
N ILE A 188 22.45 -16.83 -7.18
CA ILE A 188 23.46 -15.86 -7.65
C ILE A 188 23.37 -15.67 -9.16
N THR A 189 23.35 -16.77 -9.94
CA THR A 189 23.26 -16.69 -11.41
C THR A 189 21.99 -15.93 -11.84
N THR A 190 20.84 -16.30 -11.25
CA THR A 190 19.54 -15.68 -11.58
C THR A 190 19.54 -14.19 -11.24
N MET A 191 20.04 -13.81 -10.07
CA MET A 191 20.10 -12.43 -9.60
C MET A 191 21.00 -11.57 -10.50
N ARG A 192 22.18 -12.06 -10.86
CA ARG A 192 23.14 -11.40 -11.74
C ARG A 192 22.56 -11.19 -13.14
N LYS A 193 21.96 -12.21 -13.75
CA LYS A 193 21.30 -12.12 -15.06
C LYS A 193 20.11 -11.17 -15.02
N ALA A 194 19.28 -11.23 -13.96
CA ALA A 194 18.19 -10.28 -13.79
C ALA A 194 18.71 -8.83 -13.73
N HIS A 195 19.78 -8.57 -12.96
CA HIS A 195 20.40 -7.26 -12.89
C HIS A 195 20.88 -6.77 -14.27
N GLN A 196 21.49 -7.65 -15.07
CA GLN A 196 21.99 -7.29 -16.40
C GLN A 196 20.87 -6.89 -17.35
N VAL A 197 19.74 -7.61 -17.33
CA VAL A 197 18.59 -7.41 -18.24
C VAL A 197 17.67 -6.28 -17.78
N MET A 198 17.56 -6.05 -16.47
CA MET A 198 16.70 -4.98 -15.95
C MET A 198 17.15 -3.60 -16.41
N PRO A 199 16.20 -2.68 -16.69
CA PRO A 199 16.53 -1.28 -16.91
C PRO A 199 17.28 -0.67 -15.73
N LYS A 200 18.07 0.38 -16.02
CA LYS A 200 18.87 1.08 -15.00
C LYS A 200 18.50 2.57 -14.88
N TRP A 201 17.40 3.01 -15.51
CA TRP A 201 17.01 4.42 -15.58
C TRP A 201 16.90 5.08 -14.21
N ASN A 202 16.25 4.40 -13.25
CA ASN A 202 16.05 4.91 -11.90
C ASN A 202 17.18 4.54 -10.94
N TYR A 203 18.10 3.66 -11.32
CA TYR A 203 19.14 3.14 -10.45
C TYR A 203 20.55 3.71 -10.76
N LYS A 204 20.74 4.22 -11.99
CA LYS A 204 22.04 4.64 -12.50
C LYS A 204 22.62 5.88 -11.80
N THR A 205 21.77 6.82 -11.35
CA THR A 205 22.22 8.11 -10.81
C THR A 205 22.70 8.05 -9.36
N GLY A 206 22.58 6.91 -8.68
CA GLY A 206 22.87 6.79 -7.24
C GLY A 206 21.81 7.37 -6.31
N LYS A 207 20.98 8.33 -6.75
CA LYS A 207 19.95 8.99 -5.92
C LYS A 207 18.99 7.99 -5.25
N GLN A 208 18.47 7.02 -6.03
CA GLN A 208 17.54 6.03 -5.46
C GLN A 208 18.24 5.08 -4.47
N VAL A 209 19.52 4.79 -4.68
CA VAL A 209 20.34 3.99 -3.76
C VAL A 209 20.55 4.75 -2.46
N GLN A 210 20.91 6.04 -2.52
CA GLN A 210 21.06 6.89 -1.33
C GLN A 210 19.75 6.98 -0.52
N LEU A 211 18.62 7.22 -1.17
CA LEU A 211 17.31 7.26 -0.51
C LEU A 211 16.95 5.91 0.11
N TRP A 212 17.28 4.81 -0.56
CA TRP A 212 17.09 3.48 -0.01
C TRP A 212 17.96 3.25 1.25
N HIS A 213 19.23 3.66 1.25
CA HIS A 213 20.09 3.54 2.43
C HIS A 213 19.54 4.32 3.64
N LEU A 214 19.06 5.54 3.43
CA LEU A 214 18.47 6.34 4.49
C LEU A 214 17.14 5.73 4.99
N HIS A 215 16.34 5.21 4.07
CA HIS A 215 15.12 4.48 4.42
C HIS A 215 15.44 3.19 5.20
N LEU A 216 16.51 2.47 4.85
CA LEU A 216 17.00 1.33 5.64
C LEU A 216 17.44 1.75 7.04
N LYS A 217 18.18 2.86 7.19
CA LYS A 217 18.60 3.38 8.49
C LYS A 217 17.38 3.55 9.41
N MET A 218 16.35 4.27 8.96
CA MET A 218 15.12 4.44 9.72
C MET A 218 14.43 3.10 10.03
N ASN A 219 14.31 2.23 9.04
CA ASN A 219 13.58 0.96 9.12
C ASN A 219 14.32 -0.07 10.02
N TYR A 220 15.65 0.01 10.10
CA TYR A 220 16.48 -0.79 11.02
C TYR A 220 16.42 -0.28 12.46
N GLY A 221 16.26 1.02 12.68
CA GLY A 221 15.88 1.57 13.98
C GLY A 221 14.49 1.10 14.39
N GLY A 222 13.52 1.17 13.46
CA GLY A 222 12.16 0.71 13.65
C GLY A 222 11.39 1.51 14.70
N VAL A 223 10.32 0.93 15.24
CA VAL A 223 9.44 1.56 16.25
C VAL A 223 9.31 0.69 17.49
N CYS A 224 9.23 1.31 18.65
CA CYS A 224 8.99 0.61 19.91
C CYS A 224 7.52 0.21 20.02
N ILE A 225 7.25 -0.99 20.56
CA ILE A 225 5.91 -1.58 20.69
C ILE A 225 5.51 -1.73 22.15
N ASP A 226 4.38 -1.16 22.52
CA ASP A 226 3.74 -1.40 23.83
C ASP A 226 3.18 -2.83 23.86
N GLN A 227 4.04 -3.77 24.27
CA GLN A 227 3.69 -5.20 24.34
C GLN A 227 2.62 -5.50 25.38
N GLU A 228 2.58 -4.73 26.48
CA GLU A 228 1.55 -4.87 27.50
C GLU A 228 0.16 -4.53 26.93
N LEU A 229 0.04 -3.37 26.26
CA LEU A 229 -1.20 -3.00 25.59
C LEU A 229 -1.59 -4.06 24.55
N ALA A 230 -0.64 -4.54 23.74
CA ALA A 230 -0.93 -5.53 22.74
C ALA A 230 -1.44 -6.85 23.33
N ALA A 231 -0.82 -7.35 24.41
CA ALA A 231 -1.24 -8.56 25.10
C ALA A 231 -2.64 -8.42 25.72
N LYS A 232 -2.88 -7.31 26.44
CA LYS A 232 -4.17 -7.05 27.09
C LYS A 232 -5.28 -6.80 26.06
N ALA A 233 -4.98 -6.19 24.93
CA ALA A 233 -5.94 -6.02 23.83
C ALA A 233 -6.34 -7.37 23.21
N VAL A 234 -5.41 -8.33 23.09
CA VAL A 234 -5.73 -9.69 22.63
C VAL A 234 -6.65 -10.38 23.64
N GLU A 235 -6.35 -10.31 24.96
CA GLU A 235 -7.19 -10.88 26.02
C GLU A 235 -8.63 -10.30 25.99
N ALA A 236 -8.74 -8.96 25.88
CA ALA A 236 -10.01 -8.25 25.81
C ALA A 236 -10.81 -8.66 24.54
N ALA A 237 -10.16 -8.72 23.39
CA ALA A 237 -10.81 -9.15 22.15
C ALA A 237 -11.33 -10.59 22.20
N GLU A 238 -10.58 -11.49 22.85
CA GLU A 238 -11.01 -12.88 23.01
C GLU A 238 -12.15 -13.01 24.03
N LYS A 239 -12.15 -12.19 25.09
CA LYS A 239 -13.28 -12.10 26.02
C LYS A 239 -14.55 -11.61 25.31
N ALA A 240 -14.48 -10.48 24.61
CA ALA A 240 -15.61 -9.92 23.89
C ALA A 240 -16.17 -10.90 22.82
N LYS A 241 -15.31 -11.63 22.11
CA LYS A 241 -15.74 -12.65 21.13
C LYS A 241 -16.46 -13.83 21.79
N ARG A 242 -16.01 -14.29 22.98
CA ARG A 242 -16.70 -15.35 23.71
C ARG A 242 -18.08 -14.88 24.18
N GLU A 243 -18.20 -13.67 24.70
CA GLU A 243 -19.48 -13.10 25.12
C GLU A 243 -20.44 -12.92 23.95
N MET A 244 -19.97 -12.39 22.82
CA MET A 244 -20.76 -12.31 21.58
C MET A 244 -21.22 -13.70 21.08
N ALA A 245 -20.35 -14.72 21.15
CA ALA A 245 -20.73 -16.07 20.75
C ALA A 245 -21.79 -16.66 21.69
N LYS A 246 -21.64 -16.46 23.02
CA LYS A 246 -22.63 -16.87 24.02
C LYS A 246 -23.98 -16.20 23.76
N ARG A 247 -23.99 -14.88 23.51
CA ARG A 247 -25.20 -14.14 23.21
C ARG A 247 -25.86 -14.60 21.91
N THR A 248 -25.06 -14.95 20.87
CA THR A 248 -25.57 -15.54 19.62
C THR A 248 -26.31 -16.85 19.92
N GLN A 249 -25.70 -17.74 20.72
CA GLN A 249 -26.32 -19.02 21.10
C GLN A 249 -27.63 -18.82 21.89
N GLU A 250 -27.66 -17.86 22.80
CA GLU A 250 -28.89 -17.52 23.56
C GLU A 250 -30.04 -17.08 22.63
N ILE A 251 -29.74 -16.19 21.65
CA ILE A 251 -30.76 -15.69 20.72
C ILE A 251 -31.23 -16.79 19.76
N THR A 252 -30.31 -17.66 19.32
CA THR A 252 -30.60 -18.73 18.34
C THR A 252 -30.94 -20.07 19.00
N GLU A 253 -31.18 -20.12 20.33
CA GLU A 253 -31.46 -21.34 21.07
C GLU A 253 -30.44 -22.45 20.84
N GLY A 254 -29.20 -22.09 20.50
CA GLY A 254 -28.09 -23.01 20.28
C GLY A 254 -27.88 -23.43 18.82
N ASP A 255 -28.72 -23.03 17.89
CA ASP A 255 -28.61 -23.41 16.46
C ASP A 255 -27.39 -22.76 15.79
N VAL A 256 -26.98 -21.58 16.24
CA VAL A 256 -25.77 -20.91 15.73
C VAL A 256 -24.79 -20.66 16.87
N MET A 257 -23.61 -21.30 16.78
CA MET A 257 -22.59 -21.23 17.84
C MET A 257 -21.89 -19.85 17.92
N ALA A 258 -21.79 -19.12 16.80
CA ALA A 258 -21.25 -17.78 16.74
C ALA A 258 -21.66 -17.09 15.43
N THR A 259 -21.81 -15.78 15.44
CA THR A 259 -22.16 -15.00 14.23
C THR A 259 -21.09 -15.05 13.13
N THR A 260 -19.89 -15.57 13.43
CA THR A 260 -18.85 -15.86 12.44
C THR A 260 -19.19 -17.04 11.53
N GLN A 261 -20.11 -17.92 11.94
CA GLN A 261 -20.67 -19.00 11.11
C GLN A 261 -21.71 -18.41 10.14
N ARG A 262 -21.21 -17.79 9.09
CA ARG A 262 -21.99 -16.98 8.16
C ARG A 262 -23.21 -17.69 7.58
N ASP A 263 -23.00 -18.90 7.03
CA ASP A 263 -24.05 -19.60 6.31
C ASP A 263 -25.12 -20.16 7.27
N ALA A 264 -24.73 -20.59 8.45
CA ALA A 264 -25.66 -21.01 9.50
C ALA A 264 -26.51 -19.83 9.99
N LEU A 265 -25.88 -18.66 10.15
CA LEU A 265 -26.61 -17.45 10.60
C LEU A 265 -27.60 -16.96 9.51
N LEU A 266 -27.22 -16.98 8.24
CA LEU A 266 -28.11 -16.63 7.13
C LEU A 266 -29.33 -17.59 7.08
N ALA A 267 -29.08 -18.88 7.18
CA ALA A 267 -30.14 -19.89 7.16
C ALA A 267 -31.10 -19.72 8.33
N TRP A 268 -30.57 -19.51 9.55
CA TRP A 268 -31.39 -19.30 10.75
C TRP A 268 -32.26 -18.04 10.67
N ILE A 269 -31.69 -16.91 10.22
CA ILE A 269 -32.44 -15.65 10.05
C ILE A 269 -33.59 -15.83 9.05
N LEU A 270 -33.35 -16.53 7.95
CA LEU A 270 -34.36 -16.81 6.96
C LEU A 270 -35.46 -17.75 7.51
N GLU A 271 -35.07 -18.83 8.17
CA GLU A 271 -35.99 -19.87 8.69
C GLU A 271 -36.83 -19.36 9.87
N ALA A 272 -36.18 -18.70 10.87
CA ALA A 272 -36.85 -18.26 12.09
C ALA A 272 -37.63 -16.94 11.91
N HIS A 273 -37.22 -16.06 11.00
CA HIS A 273 -37.80 -14.73 10.87
C HIS A 273 -38.27 -14.36 9.46
N GLY A 274 -38.09 -15.25 8.47
CA GLY A 274 -38.45 -14.96 7.07
C GLY A 274 -37.67 -13.82 6.43
N VAL A 275 -36.53 -13.42 7.02
CA VAL A 275 -35.72 -12.29 6.57
C VAL A 275 -34.64 -12.81 5.62
N GLU A 276 -34.74 -12.47 4.35
CA GLU A 276 -33.72 -12.79 3.35
C GLU A 276 -32.62 -11.73 3.33
N LEU A 277 -31.36 -12.18 3.46
CA LEU A 277 -30.16 -11.35 3.34
C LEU A 277 -29.30 -11.88 2.18
N PRO A 278 -28.90 -11.03 1.22
CA PRO A 278 -28.11 -11.47 0.07
C PRO A 278 -26.67 -11.87 0.47
N ASP A 279 -26.15 -11.24 1.50
CA ASP A 279 -24.82 -11.55 2.08
C ASP A 279 -24.70 -11.00 3.49
N MET A 280 -23.51 -11.22 4.13
CA MET A 280 -23.16 -10.72 5.47
C MET A 280 -22.06 -9.66 5.42
N LYS A 281 -22.01 -8.85 4.36
CA LYS A 281 -21.07 -7.72 4.28
C LYS A 281 -21.57 -6.55 5.13
N ALA A 282 -20.62 -5.75 5.61
CA ALA A 282 -20.93 -4.61 6.47
C ALA A 282 -22.00 -3.69 5.86
N ASP A 283 -21.83 -3.26 4.61
CA ASP A 283 -22.77 -2.37 3.92
C ASP A 283 -24.19 -2.95 3.82
N THR A 284 -24.31 -4.29 3.67
CA THR A 284 -25.59 -4.97 3.64
C THR A 284 -26.26 -4.99 5.01
N LEU A 285 -25.45 -5.27 6.03
CA LEU A 285 -25.94 -5.34 7.40
C LEU A 285 -26.33 -3.97 7.95
N GLU A 286 -25.51 -2.94 7.68
CA GLU A 286 -25.77 -1.56 8.09
C GLU A 286 -27.07 -1.03 7.50
N ARG A 287 -27.28 -1.18 6.17
CA ARG A 287 -28.56 -0.81 5.51
C ARG A 287 -29.75 -1.56 6.08
N ARG A 288 -29.57 -2.83 6.42
CA ARG A 288 -30.67 -3.64 6.95
C ARG A 288 -31.02 -3.26 8.39
N LEU A 289 -30.06 -2.78 9.17
CA LEU A 289 -30.26 -2.28 10.53
C LEU A 289 -31.11 -0.99 10.59
N GLU A 290 -31.16 -0.23 9.48
CA GLU A 290 -32.00 0.97 9.35
C GLU A 290 -33.47 0.63 9.09
N ASP A 291 -33.77 -0.62 8.71
CA ASP A 291 -35.12 -1.08 8.46
C ASP A 291 -35.93 -1.14 9.77
N PRO A 292 -36.97 -0.31 9.97
CA PRO A 292 -37.77 -0.32 11.18
C PRO A 292 -38.53 -1.64 11.39
N GLU A 293 -38.90 -2.33 10.32
CA GLU A 293 -39.66 -3.58 10.34
C GLU A 293 -38.80 -4.82 10.69
N LEU A 294 -37.46 -4.66 10.78
CA LEU A 294 -36.59 -5.77 11.11
C LEU A 294 -36.80 -6.21 12.56
N PRO A 295 -37.01 -7.52 12.86
CA PRO A 295 -37.16 -8.01 14.21
C PRO A 295 -35.97 -7.69 15.11
N ASP A 296 -36.19 -7.33 16.37
CA ASP A 296 -35.14 -6.93 17.32
C ASP A 296 -34.07 -8.00 17.51
N ALA A 297 -34.46 -9.29 17.56
CA ALA A 297 -33.51 -10.40 17.64
C ALA A 297 -32.57 -10.43 16.42
N VAL A 298 -33.10 -10.17 15.22
CA VAL A 298 -32.29 -10.08 14.00
C VAL A 298 -31.38 -8.85 14.06
N LYS A 299 -31.92 -7.67 14.44
CA LYS A 299 -31.12 -6.44 14.62
C LYS A 299 -29.95 -6.68 15.58
N GLU A 300 -30.19 -7.37 16.70
CA GLU A 300 -29.13 -7.69 17.65
C GLU A 300 -28.07 -8.62 17.04
N LEU A 301 -28.47 -9.69 16.36
CA LEU A 301 -27.55 -10.61 15.69
C LEU A 301 -26.71 -9.90 14.61
N LEU A 302 -27.31 -9.00 13.82
CA LEU A 302 -26.57 -8.23 12.81
C LEU A 302 -25.56 -7.28 13.47
N ARG A 303 -25.90 -6.61 14.58
CA ARG A 303 -24.96 -5.79 15.37
C ARG A 303 -23.80 -6.63 15.92
N ILE A 304 -24.09 -7.80 16.50
CA ILE A 304 -23.08 -8.75 16.99
C ILE A 304 -22.18 -9.17 15.82
N ARG A 305 -22.74 -9.48 14.66
CA ARG A 305 -21.99 -9.87 13.47
C ARG A 305 -21.05 -8.77 13.00
N LEU A 306 -21.50 -7.52 12.94
CA LEU A 306 -20.66 -6.38 12.58
C LEU A 306 -19.47 -6.24 13.55
N ARG A 307 -19.75 -6.24 14.87
CA ARG A 307 -18.71 -6.17 15.92
C ARG A 307 -17.73 -7.34 15.83
N ALA A 308 -18.21 -8.58 15.69
CA ALA A 308 -17.37 -9.77 15.61
C ALA A 308 -16.51 -9.84 14.34
N SER A 309 -16.93 -9.16 13.27
CA SER A 309 -16.18 -9.09 12.01
C SER A 309 -14.97 -8.14 12.06
N MET A 310 -14.90 -7.25 13.06
CA MET A 310 -13.77 -6.34 13.25
C MET A 310 -12.49 -7.13 13.56
N ASN A 311 -11.53 -7.11 12.63
CA ASN A 311 -10.34 -7.95 12.73
C ASN A 311 -9.13 -7.27 13.40
N SER A 312 -9.37 -6.29 14.27
CA SER A 312 -8.32 -5.50 14.94
C SER A 312 -7.40 -6.34 15.82
N ALA A 313 -7.95 -7.40 16.45
CA ALA A 313 -7.18 -8.32 17.28
C ALA A 313 -6.00 -8.97 16.54
N SER A 314 -6.09 -9.16 15.21
CA SER A 314 -5.00 -9.72 14.42
C SER A 314 -3.77 -8.79 14.38
N LYS A 315 -3.96 -7.47 14.44
CA LYS A 315 -2.87 -6.48 14.47
C LYS A 315 -2.09 -6.58 15.78
N TYR A 316 -2.78 -6.70 16.93
CA TYR A 316 -2.13 -6.89 18.22
C TYR A 316 -1.37 -8.22 18.32
N LYS A 317 -1.96 -9.33 17.86
CA LYS A 317 -1.27 -10.62 17.76
C LYS A 317 -0.02 -10.53 16.86
N THR A 318 -0.15 -9.80 15.77
CA THR A 318 1.00 -9.57 14.88
C THR A 318 2.07 -8.73 15.58
N ALA A 319 1.71 -7.64 16.26
CA ALA A 319 2.63 -6.78 16.99
C ALA A 319 3.46 -7.58 18.00
N LEU A 320 2.82 -8.44 18.82
CA LEU A 320 3.51 -9.32 19.78
C LEU A 320 4.48 -10.31 19.13
N ARG A 321 4.14 -10.80 17.93
CA ARG A 321 4.93 -11.81 17.25
C ARG A 321 6.20 -11.26 16.58
N ILE A 322 6.15 -10.01 16.12
CA ILE A 322 7.17 -9.43 15.23
C ILE A 322 8.23 -8.57 15.96
N VAL A 323 8.08 -8.38 17.25
CA VAL A 323 9.05 -7.59 18.03
C VAL A 323 10.37 -8.34 18.20
N SER A 324 11.45 -7.62 18.10
CA SER A 324 12.78 -8.05 18.50
C SER A 324 12.93 -8.10 20.03
N SER A 325 13.99 -8.71 20.53
CA SER A 325 14.25 -8.89 21.97
C SER A 325 14.26 -7.58 22.77
N ASP A 326 14.56 -6.46 22.12
CA ASP A 326 14.55 -5.11 22.69
C ASP A 326 13.18 -4.40 22.62
N GLY A 327 12.12 -5.09 22.22
CA GLY A 327 10.76 -4.53 22.16
C GLY A 327 10.47 -3.67 20.93
N ARG A 328 11.39 -3.63 19.94
CA ARG A 328 11.19 -2.85 18.72
C ARG A 328 10.74 -3.72 17.53
N PHE A 329 9.87 -3.17 16.73
CA PHE A 329 9.50 -3.74 15.43
C PHE A 329 10.30 -3.06 14.32
N ARG A 330 10.99 -3.86 13.52
CA ARG A 330 11.85 -3.45 12.42
C ARG A 330 11.44 -4.11 11.10
N GLY A 331 11.87 -3.54 9.98
CA GLY A 331 11.58 -4.13 8.67
C GLY A 331 10.11 -4.02 8.23
N GLY A 332 9.37 -3.06 8.77
CA GLY A 332 7.95 -2.85 8.47
C GLY A 332 7.67 -2.16 7.14
N SER A 333 8.66 -1.48 6.57
CA SER A 333 8.55 -0.67 5.36
C SER A 333 9.42 -1.21 4.23
N GLN A 334 8.83 -1.41 3.06
CA GLN A 334 9.52 -1.84 1.84
C GLN A 334 9.71 -0.67 0.90
N PHE A 335 10.95 -0.22 0.72
CA PHE A 335 11.28 0.86 -0.21
C PHE A 335 10.77 0.57 -1.63
N ARG A 336 10.02 1.51 -2.21
CA ARG A 336 9.42 1.39 -3.55
C ARG A 336 8.51 0.15 -3.73
N GLY A 337 8.04 -0.48 -2.65
CA GLY A 337 7.31 -1.76 -2.69
C GLY A 337 5.94 -1.70 -3.37
N ALA A 338 5.33 -0.51 -3.53
CA ALA A 338 4.14 -0.32 -4.34
C ALA A 338 4.53 -0.16 -5.82
N GLY A 339 4.75 -1.26 -6.49
CA GLY A 339 5.42 -1.37 -7.79
C GLY A 339 4.95 -0.45 -8.91
N ARG A 340 3.72 0.10 -8.85
CA ARG A 340 3.22 1.02 -9.87
C ARG A 340 3.71 2.45 -9.68
N THR A 341 3.58 2.97 -8.47
CA THR A 341 3.85 4.37 -8.14
C THR A 341 5.19 4.53 -7.44
N GLY A 342 5.74 3.44 -6.92
CA GLY A 342 6.95 3.43 -6.11
C GLY A 342 6.74 4.04 -4.72
N ARG A 343 5.51 4.08 -4.20
CA ARG A 343 5.25 4.34 -2.77
C ARG A 343 5.80 3.20 -1.93
N THR A 344 6.04 3.43 -0.67
CA THR A 344 6.44 2.38 0.27
C THR A 344 5.36 1.31 0.39
N GLY A 345 5.79 0.06 0.42
CA GLY A 345 4.93 -1.08 0.73
C GLY A 345 5.07 -1.46 2.20
N HIS A 346 3.96 -1.61 2.94
CA HIS A 346 4.03 -2.00 4.35
C HIS A 346 3.92 -3.52 4.49
N ARG A 347 4.77 -4.07 5.37
CA ARG A 347 4.82 -5.50 5.71
C ARG A 347 4.37 -5.74 7.14
N GLN A 348 4.10 -6.99 7.49
CA GLN A 348 3.78 -7.45 8.85
C GLN A 348 2.61 -6.68 9.47
N MET A 349 2.86 -5.77 10.37
CA MET A 349 1.84 -4.97 11.05
C MET A 349 1.10 -4.01 10.12
N GLN A 350 1.73 -3.64 8.98
CA GLN A 350 1.13 -2.77 7.95
C GLN A 350 0.53 -1.49 8.55
N TYR A 351 1.36 -0.63 9.15
CA TYR A 351 0.87 0.57 9.86
C TYR A 351 0.11 1.54 8.95
N GLY A 352 0.40 1.59 7.67
CA GLY A 352 -0.38 2.37 6.70
C GLY A 352 -1.84 1.93 6.56
N ASN A 353 -2.15 0.68 6.93
CA ASN A 353 -3.49 0.09 6.84
C ASN A 353 -4.14 -0.11 8.24
N MET A 354 -3.75 0.68 9.23
CA MET A 354 -4.44 0.68 10.52
C MET A 354 -5.77 1.40 10.41
N PRO A 355 -6.82 0.93 11.11
CA PRO A 355 -8.14 1.55 11.07
C PRO A 355 -8.07 3.03 11.44
N ARG A 356 -9.00 3.82 10.89
CA ARG A 356 -9.25 5.15 11.41
C ARG A 356 -9.91 5.03 12.76
N PRO A 357 -9.52 5.83 13.78
CA PRO A 357 -10.17 5.82 15.05
C PRO A 357 -11.61 6.34 14.93
N ALA A 358 -12.55 5.71 15.66
CA ALA A 358 -13.93 6.14 15.74
C ALA A 358 -14.16 7.17 16.89
N TYR A 359 -13.19 7.29 17.78
CA TYR A 359 -13.28 8.11 18.98
C TYR A 359 -12.19 9.18 18.99
N SER A 360 -12.42 10.26 19.77
CA SER A 360 -11.39 11.28 20.03
C SER A 360 -10.18 10.69 20.76
N TRP A 361 -9.00 11.27 20.54
CA TRP A 361 -7.77 10.75 21.16
C TRP A 361 -7.87 10.67 22.70
N LYS A 362 -8.44 11.68 23.34
CA LYS A 362 -8.64 11.69 24.79
C LYS A 362 -9.46 10.48 25.29
N PHE A 363 -10.48 10.06 24.53
CA PHE A 363 -11.29 8.90 24.89
C PHE A 363 -10.56 7.59 24.61
N ILE A 364 -9.74 7.55 23.55
CA ILE A 364 -8.87 6.41 23.23
C ILE A 364 -7.81 6.20 24.32
N GLU A 365 -7.21 7.26 24.86
CA GLU A 365 -6.27 7.15 25.99
C GLU A 365 -6.92 6.51 27.22
N ALA A 366 -8.15 6.92 27.57
CA ALA A 366 -8.91 6.28 28.63
C ALA A 366 -9.24 4.82 28.30
N GLY A 367 -9.59 4.52 27.04
CA GLY A 367 -9.79 3.17 26.55
C GLY A 367 -8.53 2.30 26.64
N ILE A 368 -7.37 2.83 26.30
CA ILE A 368 -6.07 2.14 26.45
C ILE A 368 -5.78 1.82 27.90
N ALA A 369 -6.04 2.77 28.83
CA ALA A 369 -5.89 2.52 30.25
C ALA A 369 -6.82 1.40 30.74
N ALA A 370 -8.08 1.41 30.28
CA ALA A 370 -9.06 0.36 30.61
C ALA A 370 -8.68 -1.02 30.01
N ILE A 371 -8.14 -1.05 28.79
CA ILE A 371 -7.59 -2.28 28.17
C ILE A 371 -6.48 -2.86 29.06
N LYS A 372 -5.51 -2.05 29.45
CA LYS A 372 -4.40 -2.47 30.32
C LYS A 372 -4.88 -2.93 31.69
N ALA A 373 -5.88 -2.26 32.26
CA ALA A 373 -6.49 -2.63 33.54
C ALA A 373 -7.42 -3.87 33.46
N GLY A 374 -7.78 -4.33 32.25
CA GLY A 374 -8.66 -5.48 32.04
C GLY A 374 -10.15 -5.21 32.33
N CYS A 375 -10.57 -3.94 32.29
CA CYS A 375 -11.94 -3.49 32.60
C CYS A 375 -12.59 -2.72 31.43
N LEU A 376 -12.23 -3.06 30.17
CA LEU A 376 -12.72 -2.35 28.99
C LEU A 376 -14.26 -2.40 28.86
N ASP A 377 -14.87 -3.53 29.17
CA ASP A 377 -16.31 -3.77 29.21
C ASP A 377 -17.06 -2.87 30.19
N MET A 378 -16.38 -2.27 31.17
CA MET A 378 -16.98 -1.30 32.12
C MET A 378 -16.92 0.15 31.59
N VAL A 379 -16.20 0.40 30.52
CA VAL A 379 -15.93 1.77 30.01
C VAL A 379 -16.61 2.03 28.66
N VAL A 380 -16.81 0.99 27.83
CA VAL A 380 -17.40 1.11 26.50
C VAL A 380 -18.38 -0.03 26.20
N ASP A 381 -19.47 0.29 25.49
CA ASP A 381 -20.44 -0.70 25.00
C ASP A 381 -19.92 -1.51 23.80
N ASN A 382 -18.96 -0.97 23.05
CA ASN A 382 -18.38 -1.61 21.87
C ASN A 382 -16.87 -1.77 22.04
N GLU A 383 -16.47 -2.83 22.74
CA GLU A 383 -15.05 -3.10 22.99
C GLU A 383 -14.27 -3.30 21.68
N MET A 384 -14.87 -3.94 20.68
CA MET A 384 -14.19 -4.21 19.42
C MET A 384 -13.85 -2.93 18.66
N GLU A 385 -14.70 -1.92 18.71
CA GLU A 385 -14.47 -0.61 18.11
C GLU A 385 -13.40 0.19 18.87
N MET A 386 -13.41 0.14 20.20
CA MET A 386 -12.35 0.76 21.01
C MET A 386 -11.01 0.07 20.74
N LEU A 387 -10.97 -1.26 20.68
CA LEU A 387 -9.78 -2.01 20.31
C LEU A 387 -9.28 -1.64 18.91
N ALA A 388 -10.19 -1.45 17.93
CA ALA A 388 -9.82 -0.98 16.59
C ALA A 388 -9.24 0.44 16.60
N SER A 389 -9.86 1.34 17.37
CA SER A 389 -9.42 2.73 17.51
C SER A 389 -8.08 2.87 18.23
N SER A 390 -7.79 1.95 19.15
CA SER A 390 -6.56 1.95 19.99
C SER A 390 -5.34 1.32 19.30
N VAL A 391 -5.49 0.68 18.13
CA VAL A 391 -4.41 -0.13 17.53
C VAL A 391 -3.17 0.69 17.15
N ARG A 392 -3.32 1.97 16.77
CA ARG A 392 -2.18 2.87 16.49
C ARG A 392 -1.36 3.13 17.74
N GLY A 393 -2.01 3.16 18.88
CA GLY A 393 -1.39 3.38 20.18
C GLY A 393 -0.46 2.26 20.65
N VAL A 394 -0.27 1.17 19.90
CA VAL A 394 0.79 0.19 20.21
C VAL A 394 2.18 0.72 19.88
N ILE A 395 2.29 1.72 18.99
CA ILE A 395 3.55 2.38 18.67
C ILE A 395 3.80 3.46 19.73
N VAL A 396 4.93 3.37 20.41
CA VAL A 396 5.33 4.28 21.48
C VAL A 396 6.80 4.69 21.32
N ALA A 397 7.18 5.78 21.94
CA ALA A 397 8.58 6.11 22.13
C ALA A 397 9.16 5.31 23.32
N GLU A 398 10.47 5.12 23.36
CA GLU A 398 11.15 4.61 24.55
C GLU A 398 11.15 5.65 25.70
N PRO A 399 11.32 5.22 26.96
CA PRO A 399 11.46 6.16 28.06
C PRO A 399 12.57 7.19 27.82
N GLY A 400 12.26 8.46 28.02
CA GLY A 400 13.18 9.58 27.71
C GLY A 400 13.20 10.01 26.25
N HIS A 401 12.35 9.41 25.42
CA HIS A 401 12.16 9.77 24.02
C HIS A 401 10.73 10.22 23.74
N LYS A 402 10.53 10.83 22.59
CA LYS A 402 9.25 11.22 22.03
C LYS A 402 9.16 10.88 20.56
N LEU A 403 7.95 10.82 20.04
CA LEU A 403 7.66 10.74 18.61
C LEU A 403 7.40 12.15 18.09
N CYS A 404 8.22 12.59 17.15
CA CYS A 404 7.91 13.72 16.27
C CYS A 404 7.17 13.17 15.07
N VAL A 405 5.89 13.57 14.91
CA VAL A 405 5.04 13.12 13.82
C VAL A 405 4.69 14.31 12.94
N ALA A 406 4.80 14.19 11.62
CA ALA A 406 4.36 15.22 10.70
C ALA A 406 3.82 14.62 9.40
N ASP A 407 2.75 15.22 8.86
CA ASP A 407 1.97 14.78 7.71
C ASP A 407 1.90 15.86 6.63
N LEU A 408 2.10 15.50 5.36
CA LEU A 408 1.95 16.42 4.22
C LEU A 408 0.47 16.66 3.92
N SER A 409 0.01 17.88 4.13
CA SER A 409 -1.39 18.25 3.96
C SER A 409 -1.84 18.17 2.50
N ASN A 410 -2.73 17.23 2.17
CA ASN A 410 -3.34 17.05 0.84
C ASN A 410 -2.31 17.04 -0.32
N ILE A 411 -1.20 16.35 -0.14
CA ILE A 411 -0.09 16.37 -1.09
C ILE A 411 -0.50 15.90 -2.49
N GLU A 412 -1.35 14.87 -2.60
CA GLU A 412 -1.83 14.38 -3.90
C GLU A 412 -2.67 15.44 -4.63
N GLY A 413 -3.57 16.16 -3.94
CA GLY A 413 -4.36 17.24 -4.54
C GLY A 413 -3.51 18.41 -4.99
N ARG A 414 -2.50 18.80 -4.19
CA ARG A 414 -1.52 19.84 -4.52
C ARG A 414 -0.68 19.47 -5.72
N PHE A 415 -0.15 18.26 -5.73
CA PHE A 415 0.67 17.76 -6.81
C PHE A 415 -0.13 17.60 -8.11
N ALA A 416 -1.38 17.14 -8.03
CA ALA A 416 -2.28 17.04 -9.20
C ALA A 416 -2.53 18.40 -9.83
N ALA A 417 -2.86 19.40 -9.03
CA ALA A 417 -3.07 20.77 -9.50
C ALA A 417 -1.79 21.35 -10.13
N TRP A 418 -0.64 21.17 -9.48
CA TRP A 418 0.65 21.67 -9.95
C TRP A 418 1.11 21.00 -11.25
N LEU A 419 0.95 19.66 -11.34
CA LEU A 419 1.32 18.89 -12.52
C LEU A 419 0.43 19.24 -13.72
N ALA A 420 -0.86 19.44 -13.47
CA ALA A 420 -1.85 19.81 -14.47
C ALA A 420 -1.88 21.32 -14.80
N GLY A 421 -1.33 22.18 -13.96
CA GLY A 421 -1.44 23.63 -14.09
C GLY A 421 -2.86 24.16 -13.85
N GLU A 422 -3.57 23.61 -12.84
CA GLU A 422 -4.89 24.06 -12.40
C GLU A 422 -4.75 25.23 -11.43
N GLU A 423 -4.59 26.45 -11.96
CA GLU A 423 -4.12 27.60 -11.19
C GLU A 423 -5.07 28.04 -10.07
N TRP A 424 -6.39 28.04 -10.31
CA TRP A 424 -7.35 28.40 -9.25
C TRP A 424 -7.20 27.51 -8.00
N LYS A 425 -6.89 26.23 -8.21
CA LYS A 425 -6.71 25.26 -7.14
C LYS A 425 -5.37 25.47 -6.42
N LEU A 426 -4.33 25.86 -7.16
CA LEU A 426 -3.04 26.25 -6.57
C LEU A 426 -3.17 27.51 -5.72
N GLU A 427 -3.93 28.51 -6.18
CA GLU A 427 -4.24 29.72 -5.41
C GLU A 427 -5.06 29.37 -4.17
N ALA A 428 -6.07 28.51 -4.29
CA ALA A 428 -6.86 28.06 -3.14
C ALA A 428 -5.98 27.41 -2.05
N PHE A 429 -4.97 26.61 -2.42
CA PHE A 429 -4.01 26.08 -1.47
C PHE A 429 -3.13 27.17 -0.84
N ARG A 430 -2.57 28.08 -1.62
CA ARG A 430 -1.74 29.19 -1.12
C ARG A 430 -2.52 30.08 -0.13
N ASP A 431 -3.75 30.41 -0.47
CA ASP A 431 -4.63 31.20 0.39
C ASP A 431 -4.99 30.47 1.68
N TYR A 432 -5.31 29.18 1.59
CA TYR A 432 -5.61 28.37 2.77
C TYR A 432 -4.40 28.21 3.69
N ASP A 433 -3.19 28.09 3.14
CA ASP A 433 -1.96 27.96 3.93
C ASP A 433 -1.54 29.29 4.59
N THR A 434 -2.04 30.41 4.08
CA THR A 434 -1.72 31.74 4.62
C THR A 434 -2.52 32.02 5.88
N ILE A 435 -1.83 32.10 7.02
CA ILE A 435 -2.40 32.48 8.33
C ILE A 435 -2.50 34.02 8.39
N ILE A 436 -3.63 34.50 8.91
CA ILE A 436 -3.82 35.92 9.18
C ILE A 436 -3.33 36.24 10.60
N PRO A 437 -2.25 37.00 10.77
CA PRO A 437 -1.67 37.24 12.07
C PRO A 437 -2.68 37.89 13.04
N GLY A 438 -2.76 37.37 14.26
CA GLY A 438 -3.63 37.90 15.33
C GLY A 438 -5.11 37.63 15.18
N GLN A 439 -5.56 36.90 14.16
CA GLN A 439 -6.94 36.50 13.99
C GLN A 439 -7.14 35.04 14.28
N PHE A 440 -8.28 34.71 14.86
CA PHE A 440 -8.66 33.32 15.20
C PHE A 440 -10.07 33.02 14.68
N ASP A 441 -10.30 31.79 14.27
CA ASP A 441 -11.62 31.31 13.89
C ASP A 441 -12.54 31.07 15.10
N LYS A 442 -13.79 30.67 14.86
CA LYS A 442 -14.78 30.40 15.92
C LYS A 442 -14.38 29.26 16.87
N LYS A 443 -13.39 28.45 16.50
CA LYS A 443 -12.84 27.33 17.27
C LYS A 443 -11.53 27.69 17.97
N GLY A 444 -11.08 28.97 17.89
CA GLY A 444 -9.83 29.42 18.47
C GLY A 444 -8.57 28.99 17.69
N LYS A 445 -8.71 28.44 16.50
CA LYS A 445 -7.58 28.14 15.62
C LYS A 445 -7.18 29.41 14.84
N PRO A 446 -5.88 29.58 14.46
CA PRO A 446 -5.45 30.71 13.65
C PRO A 446 -6.30 30.85 12.38
N ALA A 447 -6.82 32.05 12.12
CA ALA A 447 -7.62 32.31 10.94
C ALA A 447 -6.77 32.22 9.67
N ARG A 448 -7.35 31.69 8.61
CA ARG A 448 -6.70 31.52 7.31
C ARG A 448 -7.26 32.52 6.30
N LYS A 449 -6.44 32.93 5.33
CA LYS A 449 -6.87 33.87 4.28
C LYS A 449 -7.92 33.22 3.37
N GLY A 450 -7.78 31.93 3.05
CA GLY A 450 -8.68 31.19 2.16
C GLY A 450 -9.58 30.19 2.88
N LEU A 451 -10.60 29.73 2.17
CA LEU A 451 -11.48 28.64 2.57
C LEU A 451 -10.80 27.28 2.33
N ASP A 452 -11.25 26.24 3.04
CA ASP A 452 -10.74 24.90 2.77
C ASP A 452 -11.05 24.43 1.33
N LEU A 453 -10.22 23.54 0.80
CA LEU A 453 -10.32 23.10 -0.59
C LEU A 453 -11.68 22.50 -0.92
N TYR A 454 -12.31 21.76 0.00
CA TYR A 454 -13.59 21.09 -0.27
C TYR A 454 -14.73 22.09 -0.40
N VAL A 455 -14.69 23.17 0.40
CA VAL A 455 -15.60 24.32 0.24
C VAL A 455 -15.38 24.97 -1.12
N ARG A 456 -14.13 25.23 -1.48
CA ARG A 456 -13.77 25.83 -2.77
C ARG A 456 -14.15 24.95 -3.96
N ALA A 457 -14.01 23.62 -3.83
CA ALA A 457 -14.40 22.69 -4.88
C ALA A 457 -15.90 22.71 -5.14
N TYR A 458 -16.72 22.65 -4.09
CA TYR A 458 -18.17 22.79 -4.23
C TYR A 458 -18.53 24.14 -4.90
N MET A 459 -17.97 25.24 -4.41
CA MET A 459 -18.21 26.57 -4.97
C MET A 459 -17.87 26.62 -6.46
N ALA A 460 -16.74 26.05 -6.86
CA ALA A 460 -16.31 26.01 -8.26
C ALA A 460 -17.21 25.11 -9.13
N SER A 461 -17.62 23.96 -8.60
CA SER A 461 -18.51 23.02 -9.31
C SER A 461 -19.91 23.63 -9.54
N PHE A 462 -20.48 24.26 -8.53
CA PHE A 462 -21.83 24.83 -8.58
C PHE A 462 -21.87 26.30 -8.99
N ASN A 463 -20.72 26.91 -9.27
CA ASN A 463 -20.57 28.32 -9.62
C ASN A 463 -21.28 29.26 -8.62
N VAL A 464 -21.03 29.04 -7.32
CA VAL A 464 -21.57 29.86 -6.22
C VAL A 464 -20.45 30.57 -5.47
N ASP A 465 -20.74 31.77 -4.95
CA ASP A 465 -19.74 32.58 -4.23
C ASP A 465 -19.55 32.16 -2.77
N ARG A 466 -20.50 31.42 -2.20
CA ARG A 466 -20.47 30.94 -0.81
C ARG A 466 -21.34 29.70 -0.63
N LEU A 467 -21.09 28.96 0.44
CA LEU A 467 -21.96 27.88 0.90
C LEU A 467 -23.13 28.46 1.74
N SER A 468 -24.11 27.59 2.03
CA SER A 468 -25.25 27.94 2.88
C SER A 468 -24.82 28.39 4.27
N ASP A 469 -25.56 29.31 4.85
CA ASP A 469 -25.38 29.74 6.25
C ASP A 469 -26.03 28.73 7.24
N ASP A 470 -26.91 27.84 6.76
CA ASP A 470 -27.46 26.74 7.55
C ASP A 470 -26.38 25.69 7.83
N PRO A 471 -26.11 25.34 9.08
CA PRO A 471 -25.03 24.42 9.44
C PRO A 471 -25.17 23.02 8.82
N HIS A 472 -26.38 22.53 8.62
CA HIS A 472 -26.62 21.19 8.07
C HIS A 472 -26.38 21.19 6.54
N GLU A 473 -26.90 22.19 5.84
CA GLU A 473 -26.65 22.37 4.41
C GLU A 473 -25.17 22.65 4.13
N PHE A 474 -24.52 23.51 4.92
CA PHE A 474 -23.09 23.77 4.84
C PHE A 474 -22.28 22.49 4.93
N TYR A 475 -22.63 21.63 5.92
CA TYR A 475 -21.94 20.34 6.09
C TYR A 475 -22.12 19.45 4.87
N LEU A 476 -23.34 19.32 4.35
CA LEU A 476 -23.64 18.52 3.16
C LEU A 476 -22.87 19.04 1.93
N GLN A 477 -22.93 20.33 1.67
CA GLN A 477 -22.22 20.99 0.55
C GLN A 477 -20.71 20.74 0.62
N ARG A 478 -20.13 20.89 1.81
CA ARG A 478 -18.71 20.61 2.05
C ARG A 478 -18.37 19.14 1.85
N GLN A 479 -19.24 18.19 2.27
CA GLN A 479 -19.03 16.77 2.06
C GLN A 479 -19.12 16.40 0.58
N ILE A 480 -20.05 16.98 -0.18
CA ILE A 480 -20.12 16.84 -1.64
C ILE A 480 -18.79 17.25 -2.26
N GLY A 481 -18.30 18.46 -1.99
CA GLY A 481 -17.03 18.93 -2.53
C GLY A 481 -15.83 18.05 -2.13
N LYS A 482 -15.87 17.45 -0.93
CA LYS A 482 -14.87 16.49 -0.49
C LYS A 482 -14.87 15.21 -1.34
N VAL A 483 -16.03 14.64 -1.58
CA VAL A 483 -16.17 13.41 -2.36
C VAL A 483 -15.85 13.69 -3.83
N GLU A 484 -16.26 14.84 -4.39
CA GLU A 484 -15.87 15.28 -5.73
C GLU A 484 -14.36 15.29 -5.91
N GLU A 485 -13.64 15.95 -5.01
CA GLU A 485 -12.17 16.06 -5.07
C GLU A 485 -11.47 14.70 -4.99
N LEU A 486 -11.94 13.83 -4.12
CA LEU A 486 -11.30 12.53 -3.91
C LEU A 486 -11.64 11.50 -5.00
N MET A 487 -12.84 11.57 -5.59
CA MET A 487 -13.33 10.53 -6.51
C MET A 487 -13.16 10.90 -7.98
N PHE A 488 -13.22 12.18 -8.34
CA PHE A 488 -13.18 12.59 -9.74
C PHE A 488 -11.80 12.98 -10.25
N GLN A 489 -10.86 13.30 -9.38
CA GLN A 489 -9.52 13.81 -9.73
C GLN A 489 -8.76 12.90 -10.72
N TYR A 490 -9.08 11.62 -10.77
CA TYR A 490 -8.40 10.61 -11.60
C TYR A 490 -9.30 10.01 -12.69
N GLY A 491 -10.32 10.77 -13.10
CA GLY A 491 -11.24 10.33 -14.14
C GLY A 491 -12.34 9.39 -13.64
N GLY A 492 -12.60 9.36 -12.33
CA GLY A 492 -13.70 8.61 -11.74
C GLY A 492 -15.05 8.97 -12.35
N GLY A 493 -15.96 8.00 -12.38
CA GLY A 493 -17.33 8.13 -12.83
C GLY A 493 -18.34 7.93 -11.71
N VAL A 494 -19.60 7.71 -12.05
CA VAL A 494 -20.71 7.47 -11.10
C VAL A 494 -20.37 6.34 -10.11
N GLY A 495 -19.73 5.24 -10.54
CA GLY A 495 -19.33 4.16 -9.65
C GLY A 495 -18.32 4.59 -8.58
N ALA A 496 -17.36 5.46 -8.92
CA ALA A 496 -16.42 6.03 -7.95
C ALA A 496 -17.13 6.94 -6.94
N TRP A 497 -18.09 7.75 -7.42
CA TRP A 497 -18.93 8.60 -6.59
C TRP A 497 -19.74 7.79 -5.55
N ILE A 498 -20.39 6.72 -5.96
CA ILE A 498 -21.15 5.82 -5.07
C ILE A 498 -20.24 5.28 -3.94
N THR A 499 -19.03 4.83 -4.31
CA THR A 499 -18.05 4.34 -3.33
C THR A 499 -17.61 5.43 -2.36
N GLY A 500 -17.37 6.64 -2.85
CA GLY A 500 -17.01 7.79 -2.03
C GLY A 500 -18.15 8.23 -1.11
N ALA A 501 -19.37 8.30 -1.63
CA ALA A 501 -20.56 8.66 -0.85
C ALA A 501 -20.77 7.67 0.33
N ALA A 502 -20.69 6.38 0.07
CA ALA A 502 -20.78 5.35 1.11
C ALA A 502 -19.66 5.51 2.16
N THR A 503 -18.41 5.77 1.72
CA THR A 503 -17.27 5.95 2.63
C THR A 503 -17.41 7.15 3.56
N TYR A 504 -18.08 8.21 3.09
CA TYR A 504 -18.23 9.47 3.84
C TYR A 504 -19.65 9.69 4.38
N GLY A 505 -20.51 8.66 4.37
CA GLY A 505 -21.85 8.69 4.96
C GLY A 505 -22.83 9.63 4.26
N ILE A 506 -22.69 9.80 2.92
CA ILE A 506 -23.64 10.61 2.13
C ILE A 506 -24.79 9.71 1.68
N ASP A 507 -26.01 10.02 2.12
CA ASP A 507 -27.22 9.44 1.54
C ASP A 507 -27.43 10.00 0.13
N LEU A 508 -27.36 9.12 -0.87
CA LEU A 508 -27.44 9.51 -2.28
C LEU A 508 -28.83 10.00 -2.68
N VAL A 509 -29.90 9.52 -2.05
CA VAL A 509 -31.28 9.94 -2.37
C VAL A 509 -31.52 11.33 -1.76
N ALA A 510 -31.24 11.50 -0.48
CA ALA A 510 -31.37 12.79 0.20
C ALA A 510 -30.48 13.87 -0.45
N MET A 511 -29.25 13.51 -0.82
CA MET A 511 -28.35 14.41 -1.55
C MET A 511 -28.94 14.81 -2.91
N ALA A 512 -29.44 13.83 -3.70
CA ALA A 512 -29.99 14.11 -5.01
C ALA A 512 -31.24 15.01 -4.91
N ASP A 513 -32.07 14.82 -3.88
CA ASP A 513 -33.21 15.69 -3.63
C ASP A 513 -32.78 17.13 -3.25
N ALA A 514 -31.75 17.25 -2.43
CA ALA A 514 -31.26 18.56 -1.99
C ALA A 514 -30.58 19.40 -3.09
N VAL A 515 -29.86 18.77 -4.02
CA VAL A 515 -29.07 19.50 -5.01
C VAL A 515 -29.68 19.54 -6.41
N TYR A 516 -30.72 18.76 -6.70
CA TYR A 516 -31.28 18.62 -8.05
C TYR A 516 -31.65 19.96 -8.69
N ASP A 517 -32.36 20.81 -7.94
CA ASP A 517 -32.83 22.12 -8.43
C ASP A 517 -31.75 23.19 -8.45
N THR A 518 -30.58 22.92 -7.88
CA THR A 518 -29.43 23.82 -7.89
C THR A 518 -28.48 23.56 -9.07
N ILE A 519 -28.62 22.42 -9.73
CA ILE A 519 -27.79 22.05 -10.89
C ILE A 519 -28.36 22.72 -12.14
N ASP A 520 -27.46 23.26 -12.99
CA ASP A 520 -27.82 23.82 -14.28
C ASP A 520 -28.65 22.81 -15.11
N PRO A 521 -29.84 23.21 -15.62
CA PRO A 521 -30.70 22.37 -16.42
C PRO A 521 -30.03 21.73 -17.64
N ASP A 522 -29.09 22.42 -18.29
CA ASP A 522 -28.36 21.91 -19.44
C ASP A 522 -27.44 20.74 -19.02
N VAL A 523 -26.79 20.83 -17.87
CA VAL A 523 -25.96 19.76 -17.33
C VAL A 523 -26.78 18.53 -16.94
N LEU A 524 -27.99 18.75 -16.36
CA LEU A 524 -28.93 17.68 -16.07
C LEU A 524 -29.40 16.98 -17.36
N GLU A 525 -29.64 17.75 -18.42
CA GLU A 525 -30.10 17.18 -19.72
C GLU A 525 -28.97 16.40 -20.38
N GLU A 526 -27.74 16.84 -20.32
CA GLU A 526 -26.57 16.06 -20.76
C GLU A 526 -26.46 14.73 -20.01
N ALA A 527 -26.65 14.75 -18.69
CA ALA A 527 -26.61 13.56 -17.84
C ALA A 527 -27.74 12.58 -18.17
N ARG A 528 -28.97 13.09 -18.44
CA ARG A 528 -30.10 12.27 -18.92
C ARG A 528 -29.80 11.67 -20.28
N SER A 529 -29.31 12.45 -21.22
CA SER A 529 -28.90 11.98 -22.53
C SER A 529 -27.87 10.86 -22.45
N PHE A 530 -26.93 10.94 -21.52
CA PHE A 530 -25.98 9.87 -21.26
C PHE A 530 -26.65 8.61 -20.70
N LEU A 531 -27.60 8.72 -19.78
CA LEU A 531 -28.36 7.58 -19.28
C LEU A 531 -29.20 6.91 -20.43
N HIS A 532 -29.83 7.70 -21.27
CA HIS A 532 -30.56 7.19 -22.45
C HIS A 532 -29.61 6.47 -23.42
N TRP A 533 -28.41 7.01 -23.64
CA TRP A 533 -27.39 6.33 -24.43
C TRP A 533 -26.98 4.97 -23.83
N LEU A 534 -26.80 4.89 -22.50
CA LEU A 534 -26.53 3.61 -21.82
C LEU A 534 -27.68 2.60 -22.05
N TYR A 535 -28.93 3.07 -21.96
CA TYR A 535 -30.09 2.22 -22.20
C TYR A 535 -30.18 1.74 -23.66
N ALA A 536 -29.86 2.62 -24.61
CA ALA A 536 -29.81 2.24 -26.04
C ALA A 536 -28.76 1.14 -26.30
N GLN A 537 -27.58 1.18 -25.62
CA GLN A 537 -26.57 0.11 -25.71
C GLN A 537 -27.13 -1.24 -25.16
N VAL A 538 -27.84 -1.18 -24.04
CA VAL A 538 -28.53 -2.37 -23.48
C VAL A 538 -29.58 -2.89 -24.45
N ASP A 539 -30.40 -2.00 -25.00
CA ASP A 539 -31.46 -2.33 -25.91
C ASP A 539 -30.93 -2.97 -27.18
N GLU A 540 -29.92 -2.39 -27.84
CA GLU A 540 -29.28 -2.96 -29.04
C GLU A 540 -28.77 -4.38 -28.83
N LYS A 541 -28.15 -4.64 -27.65
CA LYS A 541 -27.67 -5.97 -27.32
C LYS A 541 -28.81 -6.99 -27.18
N HIS A 542 -29.91 -6.60 -26.53
CA HIS A 542 -31.05 -7.48 -26.30
C HIS A 542 -31.89 -7.67 -27.56
N ASP A 543 -32.03 -6.68 -28.43
CA ASP A 543 -32.67 -6.80 -29.75
C ASP A 543 -31.96 -7.84 -30.62
N LYS A 544 -30.61 -7.92 -30.58
CA LYS A 544 -29.84 -9.00 -31.24
C LYS A 544 -30.13 -10.38 -30.62
N MET A 545 -30.46 -10.45 -29.33
CA MET A 545 -30.87 -11.71 -28.67
C MET A 545 -32.32 -12.09 -29.05
N ILE A 546 -33.25 -11.12 -29.11
CA ILE A 546 -34.64 -11.29 -29.55
C ILE A 546 -34.68 -11.84 -30.97
N ALA A 547 -33.89 -11.25 -31.87
CA ALA A 547 -33.80 -11.70 -33.27
C ALA A 547 -33.33 -13.18 -33.39
N LYS A 548 -32.62 -13.70 -32.42
CA LYS A 548 -32.14 -15.09 -32.34
C LYS A 548 -33.11 -16.04 -31.62
N ALA A 549 -34.14 -15.51 -30.93
CA ALA A 549 -35.07 -16.32 -30.12
C ALA A 549 -36.15 -17.02 -30.96
N ASP A 550 -36.25 -16.73 -32.26
CA ASP A 550 -37.11 -17.40 -33.26
C ASP A 550 -38.58 -17.58 -32.80
N GLY A 551 -39.14 -16.55 -32.12
CA GLY A 551 -40.55 -16.54 -31.68
C GLY A 551 -40.87 -17.35 -30.42
N ASP A 552 -39.87 -17.95 -29.74
CA ASP A 552 -40.04 -18.71 -28.51
C ASP A 552 -40.48 -17.77 -27.34
N ALA A 553 -41.72 -17.90 -26.90
CA ALA A 553 -42.32 -17.03 -25.89
C ALA A 553 -41.61 -17.06 -24.54
N VAL A 554 -41.08 -18.22 -24.12
CA VAL A 554 -40.35 -18.37 -22.85
C VAL A 554 -39.00 -17.66 -22.93
N LYS A 555 -38.28 -17.81 -24.03
CA LYS A 555 -37.01 -17.09 -24.28
C LYS A 555 -37.25 -15.58 -24.37
N LEU A 556 -38.31 -15.14 -25.05
CA LEU A 556 -38.64 -13.72 -25.16
C LEU A 556 -38.95 -13.09 -23.79
N ALA A 557 -39.73 -13.78 -22.93
CA ALA A 557 -39.98 -13.32 -21.56
C ALA A 557 -38.70 -13.24 -20.72
N SER A 558 -37.82 -14.25 -20.82
CA SER A 558 -36.51 -14.26 -20.14
C SER A 558 -35.61 -13.12 -20.64
N ILE A 559 -35.57 -12.86 -21.95
CA ILE A 559 -34.80 -11.76 -22.53
C ILE A 559 -35.35 -10.42 -22.04
N ALA A 560 -36.68 -10.22 -21.96
CA ALA A 560 -37.27 -8.99 -21.46
C ALA A 560 -36.91 -8.73 -20.00
N ALA A 561 -37.02 -9.75 -19.13
CA ALA A 561 -36.57 -9.63 -17.72
C ALA A 561 -35.08 -9.32 -17.61
N SER A 562 -34.22 -9.98 -18.42
CA SER A 562 -32.77 -9.71 -18.48
C SER A 562 -32.45 -8.28 -18.95
N ARG A 563 -33.26 -7.73 -19.88
CA ARG A 563 -33.14 -6.36 -20.40
C ARG A 563 -33.36 -5.33 -19.29
N GLU A 564 -34.42 -5.46 -18.50
CA GLU A 564 -34.71 -4.56 -17.40
C GLU A 564 -33.63 -4.67 -16.30
N ALA A 565 -33.22 -5.87 -15.93
CA ALA A 565 -32.13 -6.09 -15.00
C ALA A 565 -30.79 -5.46 -15.49
N ALA A 566 -30.54 -5.53 -16.81
CA ALA A 566 -29.37 -4.92 -17.42
C ALA A 566 -29.41 -3.37 -17.37
N LYS A 567 -30.59 -2.75 -17.55
CA LYS A 567 -30.81 -1.31 -17.41
C LYS A 567 -30.56 -0.86 -15.96
N VAL A 568 -31.09 -1.63 -14.98
CA VAL A 568 -30.85 -1.37 -13.56
C VAL A 568 -29.36 -1.47 -13.25
N LYS A 569 -28.67 -2.47 -13.78
CA LYS A 569 -27.22 -2.64 -13.63
C LYS A 569 -26.42 -1.51 -14.28
N ALA A 570 -26.86 -1.01 -15.45
CA ALA A 570 -26.20 0.10 -16.16
C ALA A 570 -26.21 1.40 -15.34
N ARG A 571 -27.23 1.62 -14.51
CA ARG A 571 -27.31 2.72 -13.55
C ARG A 571 -26.89 2.35 -12.13
N PHE A 572 -26.11 1.28 -11.96
CA PHE A 572 -25.55 0.84 -10.65
C PHE A 572 -26.62 0.52 -9.58
N GLY A 573 -27.84 0.15 -9.96
CA GLY A 573 -28.95 -0.08 -9.04
C GLY A 573 -29.63 1.20 -8.51
N LEU A 574 -29.16 2.37 -8.90
CA LEU A 574 -29.73 3.67 -8.49
C LEU A 574 -31.08 3.94 -9.19
N THR A 575 -31.87 4.87 -8.64
CA THR A 575 -32.98 5.47 -9.40
C THR A 575 -32.43 6.35 -10.54
N GLU A 576 -33.22 6.63 -11.55
CA GLU A 576 -32.78 7.48 -12.67
C GLU A 576 -32.41 8.88 -12.21
N LYS A 577 -33.21 9.49 -11.31
CA LYS A 577 -32.89 10.81 -10.71
C LYS A 577 -31.53 10.81 -10.03
N VAL A 578 -31.27 9.83 -9.15
CA VAL A 578 -30.01 9.74 -8.42
C VAL A 578 -28.82 9.54 -9.38
N PHE A 579 -28.99 8.65 -10.39
CA PHE A 579 -27.94 8.46 -11.39
C PHE A 579 -27.66 9.75 -12.17
N VAL A 580 -28.68 10.47 -12.60
CA VAL A 580 -28.55 11.73 -13.35
C VAL A 580 -27.82 12.78 -12.51
N VAL A 581 -28.16 12.92 -11.22
CA VAL A 581 -27.47 13.85 -10.32
C VAL A 581 -26.01 13.45 -10.17
N CYS A 582 -25.71 12.18 -9.91
CA CYS A 582 -24.31 11.73 -9.77
C CYS A 582 -23.49 11.94 -11.06
N ASP A 583 -24.09 11.76 -12.24
CA ASP A 583 -23.42 12.04 -13.52
C ASP A 583 -23.27 13.56 -13.74
N ALA A 584 -24.25 14.36 -13.34
CA ALA A 584 -24.16 15.81 -13.40
C ALA A 584 -23.06 16.38 -12.50
N LEU A 585 -22.93 15.90 -11.25
CA LEU A 585 -21.83 16.28 -10.34
C LEU A 585 -20.47 16.00 -10.96
N LYS A 586 -20.29 14.83 -11.58
CA LYS A 586 -19.08 14.49 -12.33
C LYS A 586 -18.77 15.50 -13.44
N ARG A 587 -19.80 15.96 -14.17
CA ARG A 587 -19.65 16.96 -15.26
C ARG A 587 -19.28 18.32 -14.70
N LEU A 588 -19.95 18.76 -13.65
CA LEU A 588 -19.68 20.04 -12.98
C LEU A 588 -18.22 20.09 -12.47
N TRP A 589 -17.77 19.01 -11.79
CA TRP A 589 -16.39 18.94 -11.33
C TRP A 589 -15.39 19.03 -12.50
N ARG A 590 -15.65 18.32 -13.61
CA ARG A 590 -14.76 18.34 -14.79
C ARG A 590 -14.72 19.70 -15.46
N ALA A 591 -15.85 20.43 -15.48
CA ALA A 591 -15.92 21.80 -16.00
C ALA A 591 -15.16 22.76 -15.09
N ALA A 592 -15.23 22.59 -13.78
CA ALA A 592 -14.48 23.38 -12.79
C ALA A 592 -12.97 23.07 -12.79
N HIS A 593 -12.55 21.91 -13.32
CA HIS A 593 -11.14 21.45 -13.38
C HIS A 593 -10.67 21.19 -14.82
N PRO A 594 -10.73 22.19 -15.71
CA PRO A 594 -10.49 21.98 -17.14
C PRO A 594 -9.04 21.55 -17.45
N ARG A 595 -8.07 21.98 -16.64
CA ARG A 595 -6.67 21.62 -16.83
C ARG A 595 -6.39 20.19 -16.43
N ILE A 596 -6.97 19.70 -15.34
CA ILE A 596 -6.85 18.30 -14.91
C ILE A 596 -7.56 17.40 -15.93
N SER A 597 -8.80 17.74 -16.30
CA SER A 597 -9.61 16.94 -17.24
C SER A 597 -8.98 16.82 -18.62
N SER A 598 -8.44 17.93 -19.16
CA SER A 598 -7.72 17.90 -20.46
C SER A 598 -6.40 17.15 -20.39
N TYR A 599 -5.74 17.11 -19.23
CA TYR A 599 -4.47 16.42 -19.09
C TYR A 599 -4.60 14.90 -19.18
N TRP A 600 -5.71 14.32 -18.74
CA TRP A 600 -5.94 12.88 -18.93
C TRP A 600 -5.91 12.49 -20.41
N LYS A 601 -6.59 13.27 -21.25
CA LYS A 601 -6.60 13.05 -22.70
C LYS A 601 -5.22 13.27 -23.31
N GLU A 602 -4.56 14.36 -22.96
CA GLU A 602 -3.19 14.67 -23.42
C GLU A 602 -2.22 13.54 -23.08
N LEU A 603 -2.26 13.00 -21.85
CA LEU A 603 -1.44 11.86 -21.44
C LEU A 603 -1.73 10.60 -22.26
N GLU A 604 -2.99 10.33 -22.53
CA GLU A 604 -3.39 9.18 -23.35
C GLU A 604 -2.91 9.31 -24.79
N ASP A 605 -3.09 10.47 -25.39
CA ASP A 605 -2.65 10.77 -26.75
C ASP A 605 -1.11 10.67 -26.85
N VAL A 606 -0.36 11.30 -25.96
CA VAL A 606 1.10 11.26 -25.92
C VAL A 606 1.64 9.85 -25.68
N VAL A 607 0.98 9.04 -24.86
CA VAL A 607 1.36 7.63 -24.68
C VAL A 607 1.13 6.82 -25.95
N ARG A 608 0.04 7.06 -26.68
CA ARG A 608 -0.21 6.42 -27.99
C ARG A 608 0.86 6.80 -29.02
N ASP A 609 1.22 8.09 -29.05
CA ASP A 609 2.30 8.58 -29.93
C ASP A 609 3.64 7.93 -29.61
N ALA A 610 3.97 7.80 -28.32
CA ALA A 610 5.19 7.13 -27.89
C ALA A 610 5.18 5.62 -28.21
N ILE A 611 4.02 4.96 -28.15
CA ILE A 611 3.86 3.55 -28.54
C ILE A 611 4.09 3.40 -30.04
N ALA A 612 3.57 4.32 -30.85
CA ALA A 612 3.71 4.30 -32.32
C ALA A 612 5.13 4.67 -32.78
N ASN A 613 5.88 5.46 -32.01
CA ASN A 613 7.19 6.00 -32.39
C ASN A 613 8.27 5.63 -31.34
N PRO A 614 8.72 4.36 -31.28
CA PRO A 614 9.75 3.93 -30.35
C PRO A 614 11.04 4.77 -30.48
N GLY A 615 11.65 5.13 -29.36
CA GLY A 615 12.88 5.92 -29.33
C GLY A 615 12.68 7.44 -29.38
N VAL A 616 11.46 7.92 -29.71
CA VAL A 616 11.12 9.34 -29.68
C VAL A 616 10.64 9.75 -28.30
N THR A 617 11.07 10.93 -27.84
CA THR A 617 10.63 11.51 -26.57
C THR A 617 9.56 12.56 -26.81
N PHE A 618 8.40 12.38 -26.20
CA PHE A 618 7.29 13.31 -26.24
C PHE A 618 7.17 14.04 -24.89
N ARG A 619 6.61 15.22 -24.90
CA ARG A 619 6.37 16.02 -23.70
C ARG A 619 4.86 16.06 -23.40
N ALA A 620 4.49 15.71 -22.20
CA ALA A 620 3.15 15.94 -21.62
C ALA A 620 3.31 16.87 -20.40
N ARG A 621 3.17 18.17 -20.65
CA ARG A 621 3.39 19.26 -19.67
C ARG A 621 4.76 19.14 -18.98
N LYS A 622 4.76 18.80 -17.69
CA LYS A 622 6.00 18.67 -16.88
C LYS A 622 6.65 17.29 -17.00
N CYS A 623 6.01 16.33 -17.66
CA CYS A 623 6.49 14.97 -17.83
C CYS A 623 7.05 14.71 -19.23
N LEU A 624 7.98 13.75 -19.34
CA LEU A 624 8.53 13.26 -20.59
C LEU A 624 8.15 11.80 -20.79
N VAL A 625 7.61 11.46 -21.96
CA VAL A 625 7.11 10.13 -22.27
C VAL A 625 7.96 9.55 -23.41
N ARG A 626 8.47 8.35 -23.23
CA ARG A 626 9.29 7.67 -24.24
C ARG A 626 9.11 6.16 -24.16
N ARG A 627 9.06 5.52 -25.32
CA ARG A 627 9.13 4.07 -25.42
C ARG A 627 10.52 3.63 -25.86
N ASP A 628 11.15 2.77 -25.06
CA ASP A 628 12.42 2.11 -25.37
C ASP A 628 12.18 0.60 -25.47
N GLY A 629 12.23 0.03 -26.68
CA GLY A 629 11.85 -1.36 -26.93
C GLY A 629 10.41 -1.68 -26.50
N SER A 630 10.23 -2.63 -25.58
CA SER A 630 8.93 -3.00 -25.02
C SER A 630 8.52 -2.16 -23.79
N TRP A 631 9.33 -1.21 -23.36
CA TRP A 631 9.10 -0.40 -22.17
C TRP A 631 8.60 0.99 -22.51
N LEU A 632 7.52 1.43 -21.87
CA LEU A 632 7.21 2.85 -21.78
C LEU A 632 7.75 3.37 -20.47
N ARG A 633 8.41 4.52 -20.51
CA ARG A 633 8.80 5.30 -19.32
C ARG A 633 8.18 6.69 -19.37
N ILE A 634 7.70 7.14 -18.22
CA ILE A 634 7.20 8.50 -18.04
C ILE A 634 8.06 9.14 -16.96
N SER A 635 8.93 10.05 -17.36
CA SER A 635 9.82 10.77 -16.42
C SER A 635 9.06 11.87 -15.71
N LEU A 636 9.10 11.84 -14.38
CA LEU A 636 8.57 12.87 -13.48
C LEU A 636 9.53 14.07 -13.40
N PRO A 637 9.06 15.23 -12.92
CA PRO A 637 9.93 16.38 -12.64
C PRO A 637 11.11 16.06 -11.71
N SER A 638 10.95 15.13 -10.77
CA SER A 638 12.01 14.63 -9.87
C SER A 638 13.16 13.92 -10.60
N GLY A 639 13.00 13.62 -11.90
CA GLY A 639 13.93 12.82 -12.69
C GLY A 639 13.69 11.31 -12.61
N ARG A 640 12.86 10.83 -11.67
CA ARG A 640 12.44 9.42 -11.61
C ARG A 640 11.46 9.08 -12.73
N ALA A 641 11.57 7.89 -13.30
CA ALA A 641 10.68 7.41 -14.34
C ALA A 641 9.71 6.34 -13.79
N LEU A 642 8.42 6.49 -14.09
CA LEU A 642 7.46 5.39 -14.02
C LEU A 642 7.65 4.48 -15.22
N CYS A 643 7.68 3.18 -14.98
CA CYS A 643 7.97 2.18 -15.99
C CYS A 643 6.77 1.27 -16.26
N TYR A 644 6.42 1.07 -17.51
CA TYR A 644 5.33 0.21 -17.98
C TYR A 644 5.90 -0.84 -18.93
N PRO A 645 6.24 -2.04 -18.41
CA PRO A 645 6.80 -3.12 -19.24
C PRO A 645 5.76 -3.69 -20.19
N GLY A 646 6.17 -4.09 -21.38
CA GLY A 646 5.29 -4.73 -22.37
C GLY A 646 4.17 -3.81 -22.87
N ILE A 647 4.41 -2.50 -22.96
CA ILE A 647 3.40 -1.52 -23.40
C ILE A 647 3.00 -1.76 -24.85
N HIS A 648 1.69 -1.78 -25.09
CA HIS A 648 1.12 -1.96 -26.44
C HIS A 648 -0.32 -1.44 -26.52
N LEU A 649 -0.85 -1.37 -27.74
CA LEU A 649 -2.28 -1.18 -27.98
C LEU A 649 -2.94 -2.54 -28.20
N THR A 650 -4.05 -2.77 -27.54
CA THR A 650 -4.90 -3.97 -27.72
C THR A 650 -5.66 -3.89 -29.06
N LYS A 651 -6.32 -4.99 -29.47
CA LYS A 651 -7.08 -5.03 -30.73
C LYS A 651 -8.23 -4.01 -30.80
N ASP A 652 -8.80 -3.66 -29.64
CA ASP A 652 -9.84 -2.63 -29.51
C ASP A 652 -9.25 -1.21 -29.31
N GLY A 653 -7.94 -1.05 -29.46
CA GLY A 653 -7.25 0.23 -29.34
C GLY A 653 -7.00 0.72 -27.91
N SER A 654 -7.29 -0.08 -26.88
CA SER A 654 -6.99 0.29 -25.49
C SER A 654 -5.47 0.21 -25.22
N ILE A 655 -4.96 1.08 -24.35
CA ILE A 655 -3.58 1.00 -23.87
C ILE A 655 -3.48 -0.13 -22.82
N ALA A 656 -2.51 -1.03 -23.02
CA ALA A 656 -2.24 -2.13 -22.08
C ALA A 656 -0.73 -2.31 -21.87
N TYR A 657 -0.38 -2.90 -20.74
CA TYR A 657 0.99 -3.22 -20.36
C TYR A 657 1.01 -4.47 -19.50
N THR A 658 2.19 -5.04 -19.26
CA THR A 658 2.35 -6.17 -18.35
C THR A 658 2.52 -5.68 -16.91
N GLY A 659 1.67 -6.15 -16.02
CA GLY A 659 1.70 -5.71 -14.62
C GLY A 659 0.94 -6.64 -13.70
N GLN A 660 0.95 -6.34 -12.40
CA GLN A 660 0.18 -7.06 -11.42
C GLN A 660 -1.29 -6.60 -11.45
N ASN A 661 -2.20 -7.53 -11.62
CA ASN A 661 -3.64 -7.25 -11.49
C ASN A 661 -3.99 -6.94 -10.03
N THR A 662 -4.75 -5.88 -9.81
CA THR A 662 -5.08 -5.37 -8.47
C THR A 662 -5.89 -6.38 -7.64
N TYR A 663 -6.77 -7.15 -8.28
CA TYR A 663 -7.66 -8.11 -7.63
C TYR A 663 -7.05 -9.50 -7.48
N SER A 664 -6.58 -10.09 -8.59
CA SER A 664 -6.03 -11.44 -8.59
C SER A 664 -4.58 -11.53 -8.11
N ARG A 665 -3.88 -10.38 -8.04
CA ARG A 665 -2.44 -10.27 -7.78
C ARG A 665 -1.55 -11.06 -8.76
N ALA A 666 -2.14 -11.60 -9.81
CA ALA A 666 -1.41 -12.28 -10.89
C ALA A 666 -0.75 -11.26 -11.82
N TRP A 667 0.40 -11.61 -12.37
CA TRP A 667 1.05 -10.87 -13.45
C TRP A 667 0.41 -11.22 -14.79
N GLY A 668 0.12 -10.19 -15.59
CA GLY A 668 -0.51 -10.36 -16.88
C GLY A 668 -0.80 -9.01 -17.54
N GLU A 669 -1.64 -9.02 -18.56
CA GLU A 669 -2.09 -7.81 -19.23
C GLU A 669 -2.96 -6.97 -18.30
N VAL A 670 -2.61 -5.69 -18.17
CA VAL A 670 -3.35 -4.68 -17.41
C VAL A 670 -3.67 -3.53 -18.35
N ARG A 671 -4.95 -3.21 -18.49
CA ARG A 671 -5.41 -2.06 -19.27
C ARG A 671 -5.29 -0.78 -18.45
N THR A 672 -5.01 0.32 -19.14
CA THR A 672 -4.89 1.66 -18.52
C THR A 672 -5.49 2.72 -19.44
N TYR A 673 -5.66 3.92 -18.87
CA TYR A 673 -6.18 5.10 -19.57
C TYR A 673 -5.60 6.36 -18.94
N GLY A 674 -5.81 7.52 -19.57
CA GLY A 674 -5.16 8.77 -19.17
C GLY A 674 -5.36 9.16 -17.72
N GLY A 675 -6.58 9.00 -17.17
CA GLY A 675 -6.86 9.28 -15.74
C GLY A 675 -6.08 8.36 -14.79
N LYS A 676 -5.92 7.07 -15.13
CA LYS A 676 -5.14 6.13 -14.32
C LYS A 676 -3.64 6.37 -14.42
N ILE A 677 -3.17 6.81 -15.58
CA ILE A 677 -1.78 7.24 -15.76
C ILE A 677 -1.52 8.50 -14.93
N PHE A 678 -2.45 9.46 -14.94
CA PHE A 678 -2.36 10.67 -14.15
C PHE A 678 -2.33 10.36 -12.64
N GLU A 679 -3.20 9.48 -12.14
CA GLU A 679 -3.17 9.00 -10.75
C GLU A 679 -1.78 8.46 -10.38
N ASN A 680 -1.21 7.59 -11.23
CA ASN A 680 0.10 7.02 -10.99
C ASN A 680 1.20 8.10 -10.93
N LEU A 681 1.14 9.12 -11.81
CA LEU A 681 2.09 10.25 -11.81
C LEU A 681 1.96 11.10 -10.56
N VAL A 682 0.74 11.40 -10.14
CA VAL A 682 0.46 12.19 -8.94
C VAL A 682 0.96 11.48 -7.69
N GLN A 683 0.58 10.23 -7.50
CA GLN A 683 1.02 9.44 -6.35
C GLN A 683 2.53 9.25 -6.31
N ALA A 684 3.14 9.04 -7.48
CA ALA A 684 4.58 8.88 -7.58
C ALA A 684 5.34 10.16 -7.26
N GLY A 685 4.88 11.30 -7.78
CA GLY A 685 5.54 12.58 -7.55
C GLY A 685 5.34 13.11 -6.11
N ALA A 686 4.15 12.88 -5.53
CA ALA A 686 3.91 13.12 -4.11
C ALA A 686 4.86 12.31 -3.22
N ASN A 687 5.06 11.03 -3.56
CA ASN A 687 6.02 10.19 -2.86
C ASN A 687 7.49 10.58 -3.12
N ASP A 688 7.81 11.17 -4.27
CA ASP A 688 9.17 11.70 -4.50
C ASP A 688 9.44 12.91 -3.59
N GLN A 689 8.47 13.83 -3.41
CA GLN A 689 8.58 14.91 -2.42
C GLN A 689 8.80 14.36 -1.01
N PHE A 690 8.03 13.36 -0.63
CA PHE A 690 8.11 12.73 0.68
C PHE A 690 9.45 12.03 0.94
N MET A 691 10.00 11.35 -0.07
CA MET A 691 11.27 10.60 0.08
C MET A 691 12.52 11.46 -0.08
N GLU A 692 12.49 12.48 -0.93
CA GLU A 692 13.68 13.27 -1.24
C GLU A 692 14.09 14.25 -0.13
N VAL A 693 13.31 14.36 0.94
CA VAL A 693 13.69 15.08 2.16
C VAL A 693 14.51 14.21 3.14
N LEU A 694 14.60 12.89 2.93
CA LEU A 694 15.37 11.98 3.80
C LEU A 694 16.80 12.44 4.10
N PRO A 695 17.58 12.95 3.11
CA PRO A 695 18.93 13.45 3.41
C PRO A 695 18.96 14.62 4.41
N ARG A 696 17.91 15.45 4.43
CA ARG A 696 17.78 16.57 5.39
C ARG A 696 17.34 16.07 6.76
N LEU A 697 16.44 15.10 6.81
CA LEU A 697 16.02 14.44 8.05
C LEU A 697 17.21 13.74 8.73
N ASP A 698 18.04 13.07 7.94
CA ASP A 698 19.25 12.41 8.41
C ASP A 698 20.28 13.42 8.95
N ALA A 699 20.54 14.48 8.18
CA ALA A 699 21.49 15.53 8.57
C ALA A 699 21.10 16.24 9.88
N GLU A 700 19.83 16.30 10.21
CA GLU A 700 19.31 16.88 11.46
C GLU A 700 19.05 15.82 12.56
N GLY A 701 19.40 14.54 12.31
CA GLY A 701 19.35 13.46 13.31
C GLY A 701 17.97 12.86 13.56
N TYR A 702 16.94 13.17 12.73
CA TYR A 702 15.59 12.58 12.87
C TYR A 702 15.53 11.08 12.56
N LEU A 703 16.57 10.53 11.91
CA LEU A 703 16.63 9.10 11.55
C LEU A 703 17.56 8.28 12.48
N ASP A 704 18.16 8.89 13.51
CA ASP A 704 19.25 8.25 14.28
C ASP A 704 18.75 7.15 15.22
N ILE A 705 17.54 7.26 15.74
CA ILE A 705 16.95 6.27 16.65
C ILE A 705 16.10 5.28 15.86
N GLY A 706 15.18 5.77 15.06
CA GLY A 706 14.28 4.96 14.25
C GLY A 706 12.97 5.68 13.95
N GLY A 707 12.08 4.99 13.31
CA GLY A 707 10.79 5.54 12.94
C GLY A 707 10.03 4.68 11.95
N ALA A 708 9.00 5.27 11.37
CA ALA A 708 8.18 4.67 10.32
C ALA A 708 7.67 5.73 9.34
N ASP A 709 7.37 5.30 8.14
CA ASP A 709 6.62 6.06 7.14
C ASP A 709 5.18 5.53 7.06
N VAL A 710 4.20 6.42 7.13
CA VAL A 710 2.78 6.08 7.02
C VAL A 710 2.15 6.93 5.92
N HIS A 711 2.20 6.44 4.67
CA HIS A 711 1.77 7.17 3.47
C HIS A 711 2.60 8.44 3.20
N ASP A 712 2.12 9.58 3.65
CA ASP A 712 2.70 10.93 3.54
C ASP A 712 3.08 11.52 4.91
N GLU A 713 3.16 10.67 5.93
CA GLU A 713 3.49 11.00 7.32
C GLU A 713 4.81 10.34 7.75
N TRP A 714 5.71 11.12 8.32
CA TRP A 714 6.89 10.62 9.02
C TRP A 714 6.61 10.50 10.52
N ILE A 715 6.98 9.37 11.10
CA ILE A 715 7.01 9.13 12.54
C ILE A 715 8.50 8.95 12.89
N CYS A 716 9.11 9.94 13.51
CA CYS A 716 10.51 9.92 13.90
C CYS A 716 10.62 9.87 15.43
N GLU A 717 11.29 8.86 15.95
CA GLU A 717 11.62 8.80 17.38
C GLU A 717 12.87 9.62 17.66
N THR A 718 12.80 10.51 18.63
CA THR A 718 13.90 11.41 19.03
C THR A 718 14.00 11.47 20.54
N GLN A 719 15.14 11.91 21.05
CA GLN A 719 15.26 12.20 22.48
C GLN A 719 14.28 13.30 22.88
N ASP A 720 13.65 13.17 24.05
CA ASP A 720 12.72 14.18 24.58
C ASP A 720 13.49 15.39 25.14
N THR A 721 14.07 16.14 24.20
CA THR A 721 14.81 17.38 24.44
C THR A 721 14.22 18.49 23.55
N GLY A 722 14.59 19.75 23.81
CA GLY A 722 14.16 20.87 22.96
C GLY A 722 14.84 20.94 21.58
N VAL A 723 15.78 20.04 21.28
CA VAL A 723 16.53 20.03 20.01
C VAL A 723 15.65 19.61 18.84
N TRP A 724 14.90 18.52 19.00
CA TRP A 724 14.00 18.02 17.97
C TRP A 724 12.56 18.39 18.29
N ASN A 725 11.80 18.78 17.28
CA ASN A 725 10.38 19.07 17.42
C ASN A 725 9.61 18.82 16.11
N ALA A 726 8.31 18.62 16.22
CA ALA A 726 7.46 18.30 15.08
C ALA A 726 7.30 19.48 14.09
N GLN A 727 7.41 20.73 14.56
CA GLN A 727 7.37 21.91 13.71
C GLN A 727 8.56 21.91 12.74
N ARG A 728 9.78 21.63 13.25
CA ARG A 728 10.97 21.54 12.42
C ARG A 728 10.91 20.36 11.43
N LEU A 729 10.38 19.22 11.87
CA LEU A 729 10.12 18.09 10.99
C LEU A 729 9.18 18.49 9.83
N ALA A 730 8.08 19.16 10.12
CA ALA A 730 7.14 19.67 9.12
C ALA A 730 7.80 20.66 8.15
N GLU A 731 8.64 21.57 8.63
CA GLU A 731 9.42 22.51 7.81
C GLU A 731 10.35 21.80 6.82
N ILE A 732 11.02 20.73 7.27
CA ILE A 732 11.88 19.91 6.39
C ILE A 732 11.02 19.23 5.31
N MET A 733 9.86 18.68 5.66
CA MET A 733 8.98 17.99 4.73
C MET A 733 8.48 18.86 3.59
N VAL A 734 8.26 20.15 3.84
CA VAL A 734 7.81 21.14 2.85
C VAL A 734 8.95 21.91 2.17
N SER A 735 10.19 21.51 2.45
CA SER A 735 11.34 22.21 1.94
C SER A 735 11.44 22.14 0.41
N ARG A 736 11.96 23.22 -0.19
CA ARG A 736 12.15 23.31 -1.63
C ARG A 736 13.20 22.28 -2.10
N LEU A 737 12.84 21.57 -3.17
CA LEU A 737 13.70 20.70 -3.95
C LEU A 737 13.96 21.31 -5.33
N ASP A 738 14.96 20.83 -6.06
CA ASP A 738 15.37 21.43 -7.34
C ASP A 738 14.27 21.40 -8.42
N TRP A 739 13.28 20.51 -8.28
CA TRP A 739 12.26 20.26 -9.28
C TRP A 739 10.85 20.72 -8.89
N ASN A 740 10.59 21.08 -7.62
CA ASN A 740 9.23 21.37 -7.11
C ASN A 740 8.85 22.85 -7.12
N GLU A 741 9.53 23.65 -7.91
CA GLU A 741 9.24 25.10 -8.01
C GLU A 741 7.78 25.39 -8.35
N GLY A 742 7.15 26.25 -7.56
CA GLY A 742 5.73 26.62 -7.69
C GLY A 742 4.73 25.62 -7.13
N LEU A 743 5.19 24.46 -6.61
CA LEU A 743 4.32 23.52 -5.88
C LEU A 743 4.05 24.08 -4.47
N PRO A 744 2.79 24.41 -4.13
CA PRO A 744 2.45 24.80 -2.77
C PRO A 744 2.48 23.59 -1.86
N LEU A 745 3.27 23.62 -0.82
CA LEU A 745 3.41 22.55 0.16
C LEU A 745 3.04 23.05 1.55
N ALA A 746 2.36 22.23 2.31
CA ALA A 746 2.09 22.43 3.73
C ALA A 746 2.21 21.10 4.46
N ALA A 747 2.68 21.15 5.69
CA ALA A 747 2.71 20.04 6.60
C ALA A 747 2.31 20.51 8.00
N ALA A 748 1.71 19.62 8.75
CA ALA A 748 1.42 19.84 10.17
C ALA A 748 2.02 18.70 10.97
N GLY A 749 2.47 19.00 12.18
CA GLY A 749 3.07 17.98 13.03
C GLY A 749 2.73 18.18 14.49
N PHE A 750 2.88 17.12 15.26
CA PHE A 750 2.69 17.10 16.72
C PHE A 750 3.73 16.19 17.38
N GLU A 751 3.91 16.39 18.66
CA GLU A 751 4.80 15.59 19.49
C GLU A 751 3.98 14.75 20.44
N THR A 752 4.36 13.49 20.61
CA THR A 752 3.63 12.58 21.49
C THR A 752 4.54 11.46 21.99
N TYR A 753 4.19 10.86 23.11
CA TYR A 753 4.80 9.61 23.55
C TYR A 753 4.21 8.40 22.82
N ARG A 754 2.91 8.46 22.45
CA ARG A 754 2.15 7.36 21.86
C ARG A 754 1.52 7.79 20.54
N TYR A 755 1.79 7.04 19.49
CA TYR A 755 1.30 7.37 18.16
C TYR A 755 -0.23 7.35 18.07
N HIS A 756 -0.78 8.39 17.48
CA HIS A 756 -2.19 8.53 17.15
C HIS A 756 -2.35 9.37 15.87
N LYS A 757 -3.56 9.47 15.35
CA LYS A 757 -3.91 10.50 14.35
C LYS A 757 -4.49 11.69 15.09
N GLU A 758 -4.03 12.88 14.73
CA GLU A 758 -4.63 14.12 15.25
C GLU A 758 -6.04 14.29 14.67
N ASP A 759 -7.00 14.75 15.49
CA ASP A 759 -8.43 14.93 15.12
C ASP A 759 -8.65 16.06 14.11
#